data_4fe8004ca67ca670782b0796dd274ddf
#
_entry.id   4fe8004ca67ca670782b0796dd274ddf
#
_cell.length_a   1.000
_cell.length_b   1.000
_cell.length_c   1.000
_cell.angle_alpha   90.00
_cell.angle_beta   90.00
_cell.angle_gamma   90.00
#
_symmetry.space_group_name_H-M   'P 1'
#
loop_
_entity.id
_entity.type
_entity.pdbx_description
1 polymer ?
#
loop_
_entity_poly.entity_id
_entity_poly.type
_entity_poly.pdbx_seq_one_letter_code
_entity_poly.pdbx_strand_id
1 'polypeptide(L)'
;MSGDFSRLGTRRWPIYDGTLLQQGRPLTDRDWNDLVAQLNRRDQMAVLDAFGPLARSVAPPEAFKIAFDSAAGDLTVAPGRIYVDGLLAENFGIGDVVWDAVLGEEYGKNAVAYQHQKWLPDPPALPKTGGPYLVYLDVWRREVTHNQDSDIAEKALGVDSTTRLQTVWQLKVLDSTTGVDCETGLDTISAFKPSRGRLTSGTEEVPGDDNPCLVPPSGGYKGLENQLYRVEIHSGGKLGAATFKWSRDNASVETRVVSLSADATQLVVESIGRDDVLGFKAGDWVEIIDDWKELKGLPGELRRIKVDGIDKALRTITLESPVKPVPTPAGQTDPFPTGGDGKLQADRNTRLRRWDQKGKILDKDGDVYADLDLPGSDGDILVPADGTALLLESGVVVTFSIATGLSDGEFHAGDYWAIWARATDATIDLLDEEPPRGIHHHYAKLALFTPPGTVVECKPKPEEHADCCFTVVVTPGDDATDDIQKAIDSLKLGGCICLKPGIHKIKSGLMIPRSNVSLKGESAGVTIQLKGEGVVLHVGDPKGEDRISGIDISTIAFERIETKGEPPAIVTFTAVDGSVIQDCTLSTPMPTPSLGIHIEDGGNLRVQRCSIERVQAGILATSKEGTHDLLFEANRIDLTNKKSDSGGWAGIVVTPVDEKSPSLIARIVIRDNIVGDGAFGVAVVNAFDTDIIANTITGAKVPGIGVYLQAAWYGQVSDNSIGLGQGAACVCIGGVENSITANTMIGGGVGIFLLQEALPSSTLNRIGSMSVAGIAAVSVLAGATDRCDIVENRISNCGFGAPPNCAIGVLGMAGDLHIEGNEIINTGIALDGKTQPPGTTPVFGIAAFLAQETTVQGNLVTYTGPSRPEAAEDRALLMLGLMQVSQNDRLFGFPALITANKFTGWGRSALVEIFALAASDAVKIQFERVFFSNNYCMHMATKPVDGGATVRLDGNAASAMGNQVKGLPGKFVSIDFKKMTVTCVGNITSGPIIGANLTPGGVGLNLVNVP
;
A
#
# COMPACT_ATOMS: atom_id res chain seq x y z
N MET A 1 12.32 -29.88 2.79
CA MET A 1 12.46 -28.85 1.73
C MET A 1 13.30 -29.44 0.63
N SER A 2 12.70 -29.85 -0.47
CA SER A 2 13.39 -30.67 -1.48
C SER A 2 12.76 -30.55 -2.87
N GLY A 3 12.60 -29.31 -3.35
CA GLY A 3 12.24 -29.07 -4.74
C GLY A 3 13.35 -29.52 -5.69
N ASP A 4 12.98 -29.97 -6.89
CA ASP A 4 13.91 -30.27 -7.98
C ASP A 4 14.34 -28.94 -8.62
N PHE A 5 15.49 -28.42 -8.21
CA PHE A 5 16.05 -27.16 -8.69
C PHE A 5 17.36 -27.39 -9.42
N SER A 6 17.53 -26.69 -10.55
CA SER A 6 18.81 -26.74 -11.29
C SER A 6 19.93 -26.09 -10.49
N ARG A 7 19.64 -25.06 -9.75
CA ARG A 7 20.57 -24.31 -8.90
C ARG A 7 19.82 -23.43 -7.91
N LEU A 8 20.35 -23.28 -6.70
CA LEU A 8 19.90 -22.26 -5.74
C LEU A 8 20.74 -20.99 -5.86
N GLY A 9 20.14 -19.83 -5.68
CA GLY A 9 20.81 -18.54 -5.72
C GLY A 9 21.91 -18.41 -4.66
N THR A 10 22.95 -17.60 -4.96
CA THR A 10 24.03 -17.35 -4.01
C THR A 10 23.61 -16.32 -2.97
N ARG A 11 24.00 -16.53 -1.71
CA ARG A 11 23.78 -15.58 -0.61
C ARG A 11 24.82 -14.46 -0.55
N ARG A 12 25.85 -14.50 -1.40
CA ARG A 12 27.01 -13.57 -1.35
C ARG A 12 26.76 -12.32 -2.20
N TRP A 13 27.39 -11.23 -1.83
CA TRP A 13 27.47 -9.98 -2.58
C TRP A 13 27.99 -10.16 -4.02
N PRO A 14 27.45 -9.41 -5.00
CA PRO A 14 26.48 -8.33 -4.85
C PRO A 14 25.05 -8.84 -4.62
N ILE A 15 24.30 -8.16 -3.73
CA ILE A 15 22.87 -8.39 -3.58
C ILE A 15 22.17 -7.67 -4.70
N TYR A 16 21.46 -8.42 -5.54
CA TYR A 16 20.66 -7.84 -6.62
C TYR A 16 19.30 -7.41 -6.08
N ASP A 17 18.78 -6.31 -6.60
CA ASP A 17 17.48 -5.76 -6.24
C ASP A 17 16.34 -6.28 -7.12
N GLY A 18 16.66 -6.85 -8.27
CA GLY A 18 15.69 -7.44 -9.19
C GLY A 18 16.32 -8.21 -10.33
N THR A 19 15.55 -9.08 -10.95
CA THR A 19 15.93 -9.88 -12.11
C THR A 19 15.29 -9.31 -13.37
N LEU A 20 16.09 -8.99 -14.40
CA LEU A 20 15.60 -8.47 -15.67
C LEU A 20 15.79 -9.51 -16.78
N LEU A 21 14.71 -9.79 -17.50
CA LEU A 21 14.76 -10.70 -18.66
C LEU A 21 15.47 -10.05 -19.84
N GLN A 22 16.25 -10.86 -20.56
CA GLN A 22 16.93 -10.43 -21.78
C GLN A 22 16.22 -10.97 -23.04
N GLN A 23 16.21 -10.19 -24.09
CA GLN A 23 15.57 -10.57 -25.36
C GLN A 23 16.17 -11.87 -25.91
N GLY A 24 15.31 -12.82 -26.27
CA GLY A 24 15.70 -14.09 -26.89
C GLY A 24 16.44 -15.08 -25.97
N ARG A 25 16.38 -14.89 -24.66
CA ARG A 25 16.93 -15.82 -23.66
C ARG A 25 15.82 -16.60 -22.98
N PRO A 26 16.01 -17.91 -22.71
CA PRO A 26 15.05 -18.68 -21.90
C PRO A 26 15.09 -18.20 -20.46
N LEU A 27 13.93 -18.22 -19.80
CA LEU A 27 13.79 -18.06 -18.36
C LEU A 27 14.15 -19.39 -17.70
N THR A 28 15.10 -19.36 -16.76
CA THR A 28 15.44 -20.55 -15.96
C THR A 28 14.69 -20.54 -14.62
N ASP A 29 14.57 -21.73 -13.99
CA ASP A 29 14.02 -21.87 -12.63
C ASP A 29 14.76 -20.99 -11.62
N ARG A 30 16.08 -20.91 -11.75
CA ARG A 30 16.91 -20.05 -10.93
C ARG A 30 16.53 -18.58 -11.04
N ASP A 31 16.33 -18.06 -12.26
CA ASP A 31 16.02 -16.64 -12.46
C ASP A 31 14.72 -16.24 -11.76
N TRP A 32 13.72 -17.12 -11.84
CA TRP A 32 12.44 -16.94 -11.15
C TRP A 32 12.60 -17.03 -9.63
N ASN A 33 13.29 -18.07 -9.15
CA ASN A 33 13.48 -18.30 -7.72
C ASN A 33 14.33 -17.18 -7.08
N ASP A 34 15.34 -16.65 -7.79
CA ASP A 34 16.13 -15.49 -7.36
C ASP A 34 15.25 -14.22 -7.26
N LEU A 35 14.35 -13.97 -8.22
CA LEU A 35 13.41 -12.86 -8.16
C LEU A 35 12.51 -12.97 -6.92
N VAL A 36 11.91 -14.15 -6.69
CA VAL A 36 11.05 -14.39 -5.51
C VAL A 36 11.84 -14.20 -4.21
N ALA A 37 13.09 -14.67 -4.15
CA ALA A 37 13.95 -14.49 -2.97
C ALA A 37 14.29 -13.01 -2.71
N GLN A 38 14.57 -12.24 -3.78
CA GLN A 38 14.84 -10.80 -3.69
C GLN A 38 13.62 -10.03 -3.18
N LEU A 39 12.42 -10.29 -3.74
CA LEU A 39 11.17 -9.67 -3.32
C LEU A 39 10.84 -10.00 -1.86
N ASN A 40 10.91 -11.29 -1.49
CA ASN A 40 10.67 -11.73 -0.12
C ASN A 40 11.63 -11.08 0.88
N ARG A 41 12.91 -10.96 0.52
CA ARG A 41 13.90 -10.31 1.38
C ARG A 41 13.61 -8.84 1.56
N ARG A 42 13.28 -8.13 0.47
CA ARG A 42 12.94 -6.71 0.49
C ARG A 42 11.71 -6.45 1.35
N ASP A 43 10.65 -7.23 1.15
CA ASP A 43 9.42 -7.14 1.93
C ASP A 43 9.67 -7.40 3.42
N GLN A 44 10.37 -8.48 3.75
CA GLN A 44 10.71 -8.83 5.13
C GLN A 44 11.53 -7.75 5.82
N MET A 45 12.56 -7.19 5.13
CA MET A 45 13.38 -6.12 5.69
C MET A 45 12.58 -4.82 5.83
N ALA A 46 11.74 -4.46 4.87
CA ALA A 46 10.91 -3.27 4.96
C ALA A 46 9.95 -3.32 6.17
N VAL A 47 9.33 -4.47 6.41
CA VAL A 47 8.47 -4.66 7.58
C VAL A 47 9.27 -4.64 8.88
N LEU A 48 10.41 -5.33 8.92
CA LEU A 48 11.28 -5.36 10.12
C LEU A 48 11.81 -3.96 10.47
N ASP A 49 12.29 -3.20 9.47
CA ASP A 49 12.88 -1.88 9.69
C ASP A 49 11.81 -0.83 10.04
N ALA A 50 10.60 -0.96 9.48
CA ALA A 50 9.51 0.00 9.73
C ALA A 50 8.77 -0.25 11.05
N PHE A 51 8.58 -1.52 11.44
CA PHE A 51 7.70 -1.90 12.55
C PHE A 51 8.41 -2.68 13.66
N GLY A 52 9.70 -2.98 13.49
CA GLY A 52 10.46 -3.75 14.47
C GLY A 52 10.24 -5.27 14.38
N PRO A 53 10.85 -6.04 15.31
CA PRO A 53 10.85 -7.50 15.24
C PRO A 53 9.50 -8.15 15.51
N LEU A 54 8.54 -7.41 16.07
CA LEU A 54 7.20 -7.89 16.35
C LEU A 54 6.17 -6.80 16.07
N ALA A 55 5.28 -7.03 15.09
CA ALA A 55 4.18 -6.15 14.80
C ALA A 55 2.86 -6.92 14.68
N ARG A 56 1.78 -6.42 15.29
CA ARG A 56 0.44 -6.99 15.17
C ARG A 56 -0.38 -6.19 14.18
N SER A 57 -1.26 -6.87 13.45
CA SER A 57 -2.25 -6.22 12.61
C SER A 57 -3.14 -5.28 13.42
N VAL A 58 -3.46 -4.13 12.85
CA VAL A 58 -4.40 -3.17 13.45
C VAL A 58 -5.85 -3.71 13.39
N ALA A 59 -6.15 -4.53 12.41
CA ALA A 59 -7.45 -5.18 12.24
C ALA A 59 -7.25 -6.70 12.00
N PRO A 60 -7.77 -7.57 12.87
CA PRO A 60 -8.43 -7.29 14.14
C PRO A 60 -7.44 -6.92 15.26
N PRO A 61 -7.81 -6.03 16.20
CA PRO A 61 -6.90 -5.53 17.23
C PRO A 61 -6.46 -6.57 18.26
N GLU A 62 -7.16 -7.69 18.35
CA GLU A 62 -6.88 -8.80 19.25
C GLU A 62 -6.03 -9.92 18.55
N ALA A 63 -5.45 -9.65 17.38
CA ALA A 63 -4.69 -10.62 16.61
C ALA A 63 -3.63 -11.32 17.47
N PHE A 64 -3.60 -12.65 17.44
CA PHE A 64 -2.68 -13.49 18.23
C PHE A 64 -2.70 -13.23 19.74
N LYS A 65 -3.79 -12.70 20.29
CA LYS A 65 -3.98 -12.59 21.74
C LYS A 65 -4.12 -13.97 22.36
N ILE A 66 -3.39 -14.18 23.45
CA ILE A 66 -3.41 -15.42 24.21
C ILE A 66 -4.41 -15.28 25.37
N ALA A 67 -5.29 -16.25 25.48
CA ALA A 67 -6.23 -16.37 26.60
C ALA A 67 -6.25 -17.80 27.16
N PHE A 68 -6.74 -17.97 28.38
CA PHE A 68 -6.95 -19.29 28.98
C PHE A 68 -8.44 -19.59 29.03
N ASP A 69 -8.82 -20.68 28.37
CA ASP A 69 -10.18 -21.23 28.46
C ASP A 69 -10.27 -22.14 29.70
N SER A 70 -10.92 -21.63 30.73
CA SER A 70 -11.08 -22.37 31.99
C SER A 70 -11.98 -23.58 31.88
N ALA A 71 -12.89 -23.62 30.90
CA ALA A 71 -13.78 -24.74 30.66
C ALA A 71 -13.07 -25.91 29.96
N ALA A 72 -12.21 -25.60 29.03
CA ALA A 72 -11.36 -26.59 28.35
C ALA A 72 -10.07 -26.90 29.11
N GLY A 73 -9.63 -26.02 30.00
CA GLY A 73 -8.31 -26.11 30.67
C GLY A 73 -7.15 -25.93 29.70
N ASP A 74 -7.33 -25.11 28.66
CA ASP A 74 -6.37 -24.95 27.57
C ASP A 74 -6.10 -23.46 27.25
N LEU A 75 -4.97 -23.19 26.61
CA LEU A 75 -4.68 -21.88 26.04
C LEU A 75 -5.36 -21.73 24.67
N THR A 76 -5.72 -20.50 24.34
CA THR A 76 -6.28 -20.16 23.05
C THR A 76 -5.54 -18.99 22.42
N VAL A 77 -5.44 -18.97 21.07
CA VAL A 77 -4.85 -17.92 20.27
C VAL A 77 -5.89 -17.30 19.34
N ALA A 78 -6.10 -15.99 19.46
CA ALA A 78 -7.09 -15.26 18.67
C ALA A 78 -6.69 -15.20 17.19
N PRO A 79 -7.67 -15.19 16.27
CA PRO A 79 -7.41 -15.05 14.83
C PRO A 79 -6.83 -13.68 14.50
N GLY A 80 -6.15 -13.60 13.35
CA GLY A 80 -5.57 -12.38 12.82
C GLY A 80 -4.17 -12.58 12.29
N ARG A 81 -3.46 -11.48 12.08
CA ARG A 81 -2.13 -11.44 11.49
C ARG A 81 -1.10 -10.87 12.45
N ILE A 82 0.10 -11.42 12.42
CA ILE A 82 1.26 -10.95 13.19
C ILE A 82 2.52 -11.08 12.33
N TYR A 83 3.40 -10.10 12.43
CA TYR A 83 4.71 -10.14 11.79
C TYR A 83 5.77 -10.44 12.84
N VAL A 84 6.60 -11.44 12.58
CA VAL A 84 7.72 -11.83 13.44
C VAL A 84 8.99 -11.73 12.61
N ASP A 85 9.92 -10.86 12.98
CA ASP A 85 11.11 -10.50 12.18
C ASP A 85 10.77 -10.23 10.71
N GLY A 86 9.64 -9.55 10.47
CA GLY A 86 9.13 -9.24 9.15
C GLY A 86 8.43 -10.40 8.42
N LEU A 87 8.34 -11.60 8.98
CA LEU A 87 7.56 -12.71 8.41
C LEU A 87 6.10 -12.62 8.82
N LEU A 88 5.21 -12.66 7.85
CA LEU A 88 3.77 -12.68 8.08
C LEU A 88 3.31 -14.06 8.54
N ALA A 89 2.79 -14.15 9.75
CA ALA A 89 2.06 -15.31 10.27
C ALA A 89 0.56 -14.99 10.34
N GLU A 90 -0.28 -15.91 9.84
CA GLU A 90 -1.72 -15.75 9.73
C GLU A 90 -2.45 -16.86 10.47
N ASN A 91 -3.34 -16.46 11.37
CA ASN A 91 -4.26 -17.36 12.04
C ASN A 91 -5.68 -17.10 11.52
N PHE A 92 -6.18 -17.99 10.67
CA PHE A 92 -7.53 -17.87 10.08
C PHE A 92 -8.66 -18.24 11.05
N GLY A 93 -8.37 -18.58 12.31
CA GLY A 93 -9.37 -18.90 13.30
C GLY A 93 -10.19 -20.17 12.98
N ILE A 94 -11.26 -20.37 13.77
CA ILE A 94 -12.21 -21.49 13.57
C ILE A 94 -13.66 -21.00 13.76
N GLY A 95 -14.62 -21.83 13.37
CA GLY A 95 -16.06 -21.59 13.59
C GLY A 95 -16.69 -20.70 12.52
N ASP A 96 -17.66 -19.87 12.96
CA ASP A 96 -18.40 -18.99 12.05
C ASP A 96 -17.46 -18.03 11.31
N VAL A 97 -17.71 -17.88 10.01
CA VAL A 97 -16.87 -17.07 9.11
C VAL A 97 -17.21 -15.60 9.24
N VAL A 98 -16.19 -14.76 9.23
CA VAL A 98 -16.28 -13.29 9.16
C VAL A 98 -15.58 -12.83 7.90
N TRP A 99 -16.27 -11.99 7.14
CA TRP A 99 -15.71 -11.35 5.97
C TRP A 99 -14.83 -10.15 6.36
N ASP A 100 -13.57 -10.14 5.93
CA ASP A 100 -12.71 -8.97 6.00
C ASP A 100 -12.81 -8.18 4.69
N ALA A 101 -13.48 -7.05 4.73
CA ALA A 101 -13.72 -6.22 3.54
C ALA A 101 -12.44 -5.56 3.00
N VAL A 102 -11.39 -5.44 3.81
CA VAL A 102 -10.10 -4.83 3.41
C VAL A 102 -9.27 -5.83 2.61
N LEU A 103 -9.25 -7.08 3.05
CA LEU A 103 -8.48 -8.15 2.39
C LEU A 103 -9.28 -8.88 1.32
N GLY A 104 -10.62 -8.79 1.36
CA GLY A 104 -11.48 -9.62 0.53
C GLY A 104 -11.42 -11.11 0.89
N GLU A 105 -11.17 -11.43 2.15
CA GLU A 105 -10.98 -12.80 2.66
C GLU A 105 -11.93 -13.11 3.81
N GLU A 106 -12.16 -14.40 4.04
CA GLU A 106 -12.95 -14.92 5.15
C GLU A 106 -12.06 -15.61 6.19
N TYR A 107 -12.31 -15.38 7.48
CA TYR A 107 -11.69 -16.11 8.57
C TYR A 107 -12.68 -16.40 9.71
N GLY A 108 -12.35 -17.42 10.51
CA GLY A 108 -13.19 -17.83 11.63
C GLY A 108 -13.18 -16.83 12.79
N LYS A 109 -14.32 -16.68 13.47
CA LYS A 109 -14.46 -15.78 14.62
C LYS A 109 -13.71 -16.23 15.86
N ASN A 110 -13.59 -17.56 16.04
CA ASN A 110 -13.17 -18.12 17.30
C ASN A 110 -11.65 -18.36 17.31
N ALA A 111 -11.08 -18.25 18.48
CA ALA A 111 -9.68 -18.54 18.73
C ALA A 111 -9.39 -20.04 18.53
N VAL A 112 -8.17 -20.34 18.11
CA VAL A 112 -7.66 -21.70 17.96
C VAL A 112 -7.12 -22.17 19.33
N ALA A 113 -7.52 -23.36 19.76
CA ALA A 113 -7.00 -23.96 20.99
C ALA A 113 -5.55 -24.42 20.82
N TYR A 114 -4.73 -24.30 21.87
CA TYR A 114 -3.33 -24.74 21.86
C TYR A 114 -3.19 -26.21 21.47
N GLN A 115 -4.07 -27.08 21.96
CA GLN A 115 -4.08 -28.49 21.64
C GLN A 115 -4.56 -28.82 20.20
N HIS A 116 -5.09 -27.85 19.46
CA HIS A 116 -5.68 -28.05 18.13
C HIS A 116 -5.08 -27.15 17.05
N GLN A 117 -3.82 -26.74 17.21
CA GLN A 117 -3.11 -25.98 16.21
C GLN A 117 -2.86 -26.79 14.95
N LYS A 118 -3.12 -26.20 13.80
CA LYS A 118 -2.88 -26.83 12.49
C LYS A 118 -1.44 -27.27 12.28
N TRP A 119 -0.48 -26.46 12.74
CA TRP A 119 0.94 -26.65 12.48
C TRP A 119 1.74 -27.20 13.68
N LEU A 120 1.11 -27.47 14.80
CA LEU A 120 1.71 -28.15 15.95
C LEU A 120 0.90 -29.39 16.30
N PRO A 121 1.10 -30.49 15.59
CA PRO A 121 0.39 -31.73 15.89
C PRO A 121 0.86 -32.31 17.24
N ASP A 122 -0.10 -32.77 18.05
CA ASP A 122 0.17 -33.37 19.36
C ASP A 122 1.12 -32.52 20.21
N PRO A 123 0.71 -31.29 20.59
CA PRO A 123 1.54 -30.40 21.40
C PRO A 123 1.77 -30.97 22.82
N PRO A 124 2.86 -30.63 23.47
CA PRO A 124 3.07 -31.00 24.88
C PRO A 124 1.92 -30.52 25.78
N ALA A 125 1.59 -31.31 26.79
CA ALA A 125 0.55 -30.92 27.75
C ALA A 125 0.97 -29.65 28.49
N LEU A 126 0.02 -28.75 28.74
CA LEU A 126 0.28 -27.54 29.51
C LEU A 126 0.77 -27.87 30.93
N PRO A 127 1.74 -27.09 31.46
CA PRO A 127 2.17 -27.20 32.85
C PRO A 127 1.00 -27.00 33.82
N LYS A 128 0.94 -27.81 34.87
CA LYS A 128 -0.16 -27.77 35.88
C LYS A 128 0.22 -27.02 37.15
N THR A 129 1.49 -26.82 37.39
CA THR A 129 2.01 -26.18 38.60
C THR A 129 3.28 -25.39 38.24
N GLY A 130 3.68 -24.46 39.07
CA GLY A 130 4.88 -23.62 38.88
C GLY A 130 4.60 -22.41 37.97
N GLY A 131 5.59 -21.90 37.31
CA GLY A 131 5.52 -20.73 36.43
C GLY A 131 6.05 -19.44 37.08
N PRO A 132 5.96 -18.30 36.37
CA PRO A 132 5.36 -18.15 35.02
C PRO A 132 6.15 -18.85 33.91
N TYR A 133 5.43 -19.39 32.92
CA TYR A 133 5.99 -20.02 31.75
C TYR A 133 5.87 -19.07 30.55
N LEU A 134 6.92 -18.94 29.74
CA LEU A 134 6.87 -18.15 28.53
C LEU A 134 6.05 -18.86 27.46
N VAL A 135 4.99 -18.20 27.00
CA VAL A 135 4.23 -18.57 25.80
C VAL A 135 4.77 -17.76 24.62
N TYR A 136 5.26 -18.44 23.61
CA TYR A 136 5.91 -17.81 22.48
C TYR A 136 5.41 -18.36 21.15
N LEU A 137 5.57 -17.57 20.10
CA LEU A 137 5.30 -17.96 18.73
C LEU A 137 6.63 -18.32 18.05
N ASP A 138 6.65 -19.47 17.39
CA ASP A 138 7.73 -19.93 16.53
C ASP A 138 7.24 -19.86 15.08
N VAL A 139 7.92 -19.10 14.24
CA VAL A 139 7.53 -18.82 12.85
C VAL A 139 8.68 -19.13 11.91
N TRP A 140 8.39 -19.86 10.84
CA TRP A 140 9.39 -20.14 9.78
C TRP A 140 8.73 -20.37 8.43
N ARG A 141 9.53 -20.40 7.37
CA ARG A 141 9.09 -20.78 6.03
C ARG A 141 9.52 -22.21 5.71
N ARG A 142 8.60 -22.98 5.13
CA ARG A 142 8.90 -24.28 4.55
C ARG A 142 8.50 -24.36 3.07
N GLU A 143 9.14 -25.23 2.33
CA GLU A 143 8.69 -25.62 1.00
C GLU A 143 7.65 -26.76 1.12
N VAL A 144 6.63 -26.68 0.29
CA VAL A 144 5.57 -27.67 0.16
C VAL A 144 5.57 -28.18 -1.26
N THR A 145 5.65 -29.52 -1.42
CA THR A 145 5.62 -30.21 -2.70
C THR A 145 4.23 -30.84 -2.93
N HIS A 146 3.99 -31.36 -4.11
CA HIS A 146 2.77 -32.11 -4.41
C HIS A 146 2.55 -33.36 -3.53
N ASN A 147 3.60 -33.89 -2.90
CA ASN A 147 3.49 -35.00 -1.94
C ASN A 147 2.81 -34.56 -0.62
N GLN A 148 2.88 -33.29 -0.25
CA GLN A 148 2.17 -32.76 0.91
C GLN A 148 0.82 -32.11 0.52
N ASP A 149 0.74 -31.51 -0.65
CA ASP A 149 -0.47 -30.87 -1.17
C ASP A 149 -0.69 -31.29 -2.64
N SER A 150 -1.60 -32.21 -2.87
CA SER A 150 -1.89 -32.75 -4.20
C SER A 150 -2.43 -31.73 -5.19
N ASP A 151 -2.95 -30.60 -4.71
CA ASP A 151 -3.54 -29.55 -5.54
C ASP A 151 -2.46 -28.72 -6.27
N ILE A 152 -1.20 -28.83 -5.85
CA ILE A 152 -0.06 -28.20 -6.53
C ILE A 152 0.22 -28.86 -7.88
N ALA A 153 -0.06 -30.15 -8.02
CA ALA A 153 0.17 -30.89 -9.26
C ALA A 153 -0.90 -30.55 -10.30
N GLU A 154 -0.45 -30.07 -11.47
CA GLU A 154 -1.36 -29.84 -12.61
C GLU A 154 -1.82 -31.17 -13.22
N LYS A 155 -3.10 -31.47 -13.13
CA LYS A 155 -3.68 -32.73 -13.56
C LYS A 155 -3.43 -33.05 -15.05
N ALA A 156 -3.40 -31.99 -15.89
CA ALA A 156 -3.14 -32.13 -17.32
C ALA A 156 -1.69 -32.48 -17.64
N LEU A 157 -0.74 -32.08 -16.79
CA LEU A 157 0.69 -32.39 -16.96
C LEU A 157 1.09 -33.73 -16.30
N GLY A 158 0.32 -34.14 -15.28
CA GLY A 158 0.63 -35.36 -14.50
C GLY A 158 1.85 -35.23 -13.59
N VAL A 159 2.42 -34.03 -13.46
CA VAL A 159 3.58 -33.71 -12.63
C VAL A 159 3.38 -32.30 -12.02
N ASP A 160 4.07 -32.04 -10.92
CA ASP A 160 4.19 -30.69 -10.39
C ASP A 160 5.16 -29.86 -11.26
N SER A 161 4.81 -28.62 -11.46
CA SER A 161 5.67 -27.65 -12.17
C SER A 161 6.39 -26.70 -11.21
N THR A 162 5.94 -26.67 -9.96
CA THR A 162 6.43 -25.70 -8.95
C THR A 162 6.23 -26.27 -7.55
N THR A 163 7.05 -25.81 -6.59
CA THR A 163 6.79 -25.95 -5.15
C THR A 163 6.14 -24.68 -4.60
N ARG A 164 5.71 -24.69 -3.35
CA ARG A 164 5.18 -23.50 -2.65
C ARG A 164 6.01 -23.20 -1.43
N LEU A 165 6.22 -21.91 -1.16
CA LEU A 165 6.71 -21.45 0.14
C LEU A 165 5.51 -21.21 1.05
N GLN A 166 5.53 -21.80 2.22
CA GLN A 166 4.48 -21.67 3.23
C GLN A 166 5.07 -21.14 4.53
N THR A 167 4.47 -20.07 5.07
CA THR A 167 4.79 -19.61 6.42
C THR A 167 4.02 -20.47 7.41
N VAL A 168 4.75 -21.06 8.36
CA VAL A 168 4.23 -21.89 9.44
C VAL A 168 4.40 -21.15 10.75
N TRP A 169 3.42 -21.25 11.63
CA TRP A 169 3.51 -20.71 12.99
C TRP A 169 3.05 -21.77 14.01
N GLN A 170 3.69 -21.76 15.15
CA GLN A 170 3.38 -22.66 16.27
C GLN A 170 3.39 -21.85 17.57
N LEU A 171 2.31 -21.93 18.34
CA LEU A 171 2.25 -21.46 19.70
C LEU A 171 2.87 -22.52 20.60
N LYS A 172 3.92 -22.17 21.32
CA LYS A 172 4.67 -23.08 22.22
C LYS A 172 4.76 -22.51 23.62
N VAL A 173 4.93 -23.39 24.60
CA VAL A 173 5.18 -23.04 25.99
C VAL A 173 6.58 -23.50 26.35
N LEU A 174 7.42 -22.59 26.82
CA LEU A 174 8.80 -22.92 27.24
C LEU A 174 8.77 -23.66 28.57
N ASP A 175 9.45 -24.79 28.60
CA ASP A 175 9.45 -25.72 29.74
C ASP A 175 10.24 -25.20 30.94
N SER A 176 11.17 -24.27 30.76
CA SER A 176 12.01 -23.69 31.83
C SER A 176 11.39 -22.41 32.40
N THR A 177 11.26 -22.36 33.72
CA THR A 177 10.56 -21.27 34.42
C THR A 177 11.44 -20.27 35.13
N THR A 178 12.76 -20.54 35.27
CA THR A 178 13.63 -19.70 36.07
C THR A 178 14.09 -18.45 35.33
N GLY A 179 13.61 -17.28 35.81
CA GLY A 179 14.13 -15.96 35.42
C GLY A 179 13.65 -15.49 34.05
N VAL A 180 12.59 -16.10 33.47
CA VAL A 180 12.04 -15.67 32.19
C VAL A 180 10.83 -14.77 32.41
N ASP A 181 10.89 -13.57 31.88
CA ASP A 181 9.80 -12.58 31.87
C ASP A 181 9.62 -11.99 30.45
N CYS A 182 8.71 -11.05 30.32
CA CYS A 182 8.49 -10.38 29.02
C CYS A 182 9.70 -9.53 28.57
N GLU A 183 10.59 -9.16 29.48
CA GLU A 183 11.78 -8.33 29.20
C GLU A 183 13.01 -9.18 28.84
N THR A 184 13.08 -10.44 29.28
CA THR A 184 14.21 -11.33 29.03
C THR A 184 14.49 -11.46 27.54
N GLY A 185 15.70 -11.15 27.08
CA GLY A 185 16.11 -11.31 25.68
C GLY A 185 16.03 -12.78 25.24
N LEU A 186 15.41 -13.06 24.09
CA LEU A 186 15.31 -14.42 23.54
C LEU A 186 16.68 -15.03 23.23
N ASP A 187 17.64 -14.21 22.85
CA ASP A 187 19.04 -14.59 22.58
C ASP A 187 19.79 -15.15 23.81
N THR A 188 19.32 -14.82 25.00
CA THR A 188 19.88 -15.35 26.26
C THR A 188 19.41 -16.77 26.59
N ILE A 189 18.35 -17.23 25.95
CA ILE A 189 17.71 -18.53 26.19
C ILE A 189 18.24 -19.55 25.19
N SER A 190 18.82 -20.65 25.69
CA SER A 190 19.46 -21.67 24.83
C SER A 190 18.55 -22.26 23.77
N ALA A 191 17.24 -22.41 24.04
CA ALA A 191 16.27 -22.97 23.12
C ALA A 191 16.04 -22.12 21.84
N PHE A 192 16.40 -20.84 21.86
CA PHE A 192 16.21 -19.92 20.72
C PHE A 192 17.52 -19.56 20.01
N LYS A 193 18.64 -20.11 20.46
CA LYS A 193 19.92 -19.86 19.81
C LYS A 193 19.90 -20.47 18.39
N PRO A 194 20.32 -19.70 17.36
CA PRO A 194 20.41 -20.25 16.00
C PRO A 194 21.51 -21.31 15.92
N SER A 195 21.40 -22.20 14.94
CA SER A 195 22.47 -23.13 14.61
C SER A 195 23.83 -22.42 14.43
N ARG A 196 24.88 -22.98 14.97
CA ARG A 196 26.25 -22.49 14.83
C ARG A 196 27.10 -23.34 13.90
N GLY A 197 26.49 -24.33 13.28
CA GLY A 197 27.13 -25.17 12.26
C GLY A 197 27.63 -24.36 11.07
N ARG A 198 28.74 -24.81 10.50
CA ARG A 198 29.37 -24.28 9.30
C ARG A 198 29.78 -25.41 8.40
N LEU A 199 29.73 -25.16 7.09
CA LEU A 199 30.21 -26.08 6.08
C LEU A 199 31.20 -25.38 5.14
N THR A 200 32.32 -26.00 4.90
CA THR A 200 33.24 -25.67 3.83
C THR A 200 33.17 -26.75 2.76
N SER A 201 33.10 -26.35 1.48
CA SER A 201 33.12 -27.29 0.35
C SER A 201 34.37 -27.10 -0.49
N GLY A 202 34.86 -28.18 -1.07
CA GLY A 202 36.04 -28.17 -1.93
C GLY A 202 36.00 -29.35 -2.90
N THR A 203 37.03 -29.46 -3.69
CA THR A 203 37.26 -30.62 -4.54
C THR A 203 38.45 -31.40 -4.03
N GLU A 204 38.48 -32.73 -4.30
CA GLU A 204 39.62 -33.58 -4.02
C GLU A 204 40.91 -33.02 -4.65
N GLU A 205 41.92 -32.76 -3.85
CA GLU A 205 43.24 -32.37 -4.33
C GLU A 205 43.92 -33.59 -5.03
N VAL A 206 44.33 -33.39 -6.26
CA VAL A 206 45.18 -34.35 -6.93
C VAL A 206 46.62 -34.03 -6.59
N PRO A 207 47.39 -34.93 -5.98
CA PRO A 207 48.78 -34.69 -5.69
C PRO A 207 49.52 -34.29 -7.00
N GLY A 208 50.09 -33.10 -7.01
CA GLY A 208 50.86 -32.62 -8.15
C GLY A 208 52.07 -33.51 -8.34
N ASP A 209 52.19 -34.16 -9.51
CA ASP A 209 53.45 -34.68 -9.94
C ASP A 209 54.38 -33.48 -10.24
N ASP A 210 55.52 -33.39 -9.59
CA ASP A 210 56.50 -32.32 -9.76
C ASP A 210 57.12 -32.22 -11.20
N ASN A 211 56.57 -33.00 -12.14
CA ASN A 211 56.93 -32.97 -13.53
C ASN A 211 56.22 -31.83 -14.33
N PRO A 212 56.90 -30.72 -14.67
CA PRO A 212 56.27 -29.61 -15.36
C PRO A 212 55.77 -29.91 -16.77
N CYS A 213 56.06 -31.10 -17.29
CA CYS A 213 55.64 -31.58 -18.63
C CYS A 213 54.37 -32.44 -18.60
N LEU A 214 53.85 -32.80 -17.43
CA LEU A 214 52.58 -33.48 -17.31
C LEU A 214 51.52 -32.43 -16.88
N VAL A 215 50.50 -32.33 -17.67
CA VAL A 215 49.29 -31.59 -17.21
C VAL A 215 48.73 -32.38 -16.01
N PRO A 216 48.71 -31.80 -14.80
CA PRO A 216 48.14 -32.52 -13.66
C PRO A 216 46.71 -32.96 -14.04
N PRO A 217 46.29 -34.16 -13.72
CA PRO A 217 44.87 -34.54 -13.87
C PRO A 217 44.04 -33.46 -13.16
N SER A 218 43.15 -32.83 -13.90
CA SER A 218 42.34 -31.71 -13.36
C SER A 218 41.65 -32.19 -12.10
N GLY A 219 42.07 -31.65 -10.96
CA GLY A 219 41.25 -31.66 -9.75
C GLY A 219 39.93 -31.02 -10.12
N GLY A 220 38.82 -31.40 -9.47
CA GLY A 220 37.53 -30.79 -9.74
C GLY A 220 36.40 -31.81 -9.70
N TYR A 221 35.23 -31.37 -10.09
CA TYR A 221 34.06 -32.25 -10.18
C TYR A 221 34.20 -33.28 -11.31
N LYS A 222 34.05 -34.56 -10.95
CA LYS A 222 34.27 -35.71 -11.86
C LYS A 222 32.95 -36.32 -12.37
N GLY A 223 31.79 -35.78 -11.99
CA GLY A 223 30.50 -36.24 -12.43
C GLY A 223 30.21 -35.94 -13.90
N LEU A 224 29.37 -36.75 -14.54
CA LEU A 224 28.99 -36.61 -15.96
C LEU A 224 27.86 -35.60 -16.20
N GLU A 225 27.12 -35.23 -15.14
CA GLU A 225 25.95 -34.37 -15.16
C GLU A 225 26.14 -33.27 -14.14
N ASN A 226 25.44 -32.14 -14.37
CA ASN A 226 25.32 -31.11 -13.35
C ASN A 226 24.47 -31.64 -12.20
N GLN A 227 24.88 -31.40 -10.96
CA GLN A 227 24.19 -31.88 -9.77
C GLN A 227 24.02 -30.73 -8.76
N LEU A 228 22.93 -30.77 -8.00
CA LEU A 228 22.71 -29.94 -6.85
C LEU A 228 22.78 -30.78 -5.57
N TYR A 229 23.97 -30.94 -5.03
CA TYR A 229 24.17 -31.68 -3.80
C TYR A 229 23.50 -30.97 -2.62
N ARG A 230 22.73 -31.74 -1.84
CA ARG A 230 22.22 -31.33 -0.53
C ARG A 230 22.96 -32.13 0.55
N VAL A 231 23.55 -31.41 1.49
CA VAL A 231 24.12 -31.95 2.72
C VAL A 231 23.25 -31.48 3.87
N GLU A 232 22.67 -32.41 4.63
CA GLU A 232 21.67 -32.12 5.65
C GLU A 232 21.98 -32.82 6.97
N ILE A 233 21.91 -32.09 8.08
CA ILE A 233 22.03 -32.65 9.42
C ILE A 233 20.82 -33.54 9.71
N HIS A 234 21.06 -34.80 9.97
CA HIS A 234 20.01 -35.75 10.35
C HIS A 234 19.70 -35.65 11.84
N SER A 235 20.69 -35.83 12.69
CA SER A 235 20.56 -35.65 14.13
C SER A 235 21.41 -34.47 14.58
N GLY A 236 20.80 -33.54 15.29
CA GLY A 236 21.49 -32.35 15.83
C GLY A 236 22.48 -32.72 16.95
N GLY A 237 23.37 -31.78 17.26
CA GLY A 237 24.38 -31.97 18.33
C GLY A 237 25.67 -31.22 18.04
N LYS A 238 26.69 -31.50 18.87
CA LYS A 238 28.04 -30.93 18.70
C LYS A 238 28.85 -31.69 17.65
N LEU A 239 29.99 -31.14 17.23
CA LEU A 239 31.00 -31.89 16.49
C LEU A 239 31.31 -33.22 17.17
N GLY A 240 31.35 -34.32 16.43
CA GLY A 240 31.55 -35.66 16.93
C GLY A 240 30.29 -36.32 17.55
N ALA A 241 29.14 -35.64 17.52
CA ALA A 241 27.87 -36.19 18.00
C ALA A 241 26.72 -36.00 17.01
N ALA A 242 26.69 -34.90 16.25
CA ALA A 242 25.74 -34.71 15.18
C ALA A 242 25.99 -35.69 14.04
N THR A 243 24.93 -36.02 13.27
CA THR A 243 25.02 -36.87 12.07
C THR A 243 24.45 -36.15 10.86
N PHE A 244 24.89 -36.52 9.67
CA PHE A 244 24.42 -35.95 8.42
C PHE A 244 24.11 -36.99 7.36
N LYS A 245 23.43 -36.57 6.32
CA LYS A 245 23.06 -37.31 5.13
C LYS A 245 23.20 -36.40 3.91
N TRP A 246 23.30 -36.98 2.69
CA TRP A 246 23.42 -36.14 1.51
C TRP A 246 22.70 -36.73 0.28
N SER A 247 22.35 -35.86 -0.67
CA SER A 247 21.68 -36.24 -1.92
C SER A 247 22.23 -35.44 -3.09
N ARG A 248 22.17 -36.01 -4.30
CA ARG A 248 22.60 -35.38 -5.56
C ARG A 248 21.62 -34.31 -6.05
N ASP A 249 20.32 -34.59 -5.91
CA ASP A 249 19.25 -33.82 -6.54
C ASP A 249 18.48 -32.99 -5.52
N ASN A 250 19.15 -32.31 -4.62
CA ASN A 250 18.54 -31.57 -3.52
C ASN A 250 17.53 -32.39 -2.70
N ALA A 251 17.69 -33.70 -2.64
CA ALA A 251 16.77 -34.66 -2.04
C ALA A 251 15.33 -34.59 -2.62
N SER A 252 15.19 -34.29 -3.89
CA SER A 252 13.90 -34.13 -4.58
C SER A 252 13.25 -35.45 -4.97
N VAL A 253 13.98 -36.56 -4.98
CA VAL A 253 13.43 -37.90 -5.27
C VAL A 253 12.60 -38.37 -4.09
N GLU A 254 11.31 -38.07 -4.15
CA GLU A 254 10.36 -38.29 -3.06
C GLU A 254 9.02 -38.84 -3.60
N THR A 255 8.34 -39.66 -2.82
CA THR A 255 7.01 -40.17 -3.14
C THR A 255 6.16 -40.37 -1.90
N ARG A 256 4.85 -40.21 -2.03
CA ARG A 256 3.90 -40.47 -0.94
C ARG A 256 3.82 -41.96 -0.63
N VAL A 257 3.80 -42.31 0.65
CA VAL A 257 3.55 -43.65 1.15
C VAL A 257 2.05 -43.83 1.42
N VAL A 258 1.44 -44.81 0.76
CA VAL A 258 -0.03 -45.07 0.85
C VAL A 258 -0.34 -46.02 2.01
N SER A 259 0.44 -47.10 2.12
CA SER A 259 0.23 -48.10 3.17
C SER A 259 1.53 -48.72 3.64
N LEU A 260 1.48 -49.29 4.85
CA LEU A 260 2.57 -49.97 5.53
C LEU A 260 2.12 -51.37 5.92
N SER A 261 2.97 -52.40 5.65
CA SER A 261 2.70 -53.77 6.06
C SER A 261 2.69 -53.93 7.58
N ALA A 262 2.04 -54.98 8.06
CA ALA A 262 1.89 -55.28 9.49
C ALA A 262 3.24 -55.45 10.24
N ASP A 263 4.28 -55.88 9.54
CA ASP A 263 5.66 -56.02 10.05
C ASP A 263 6.49 -54.72 9.87
N ALA A 264 5.89 -53.66 9.33
CA ALA A 264 6.50 -52.38 9.08
C ALA A 264 7.76 -52.42 8.16
N THR A 265 7.86 -53.36 7.27
CA THR A 265 8.98 -53.52 6.33
C THR A 265 8.61 -53.23 4.87
N GLN A 266 7.32 -53.33 4.49
CA GLN A 266 6.90 -53.07 3.12
C GLN A 266 6.04 -51.81 3.04
N LEU A 267 6.36 -50.95 2.08
CA LEU A 267 5.69 -49.70 1.78
C LEU A 267 5.03 -49.78 0.41
N VAL A 268 3.74 -49.46 0.32
CA VAL A 268 3.10 -49.19 -0.98
C VAL A 268 3.20 -47.70 -1.21
N VAL A 269 3.75 -47.28 -2.35
CA VAL A 269 4.00 -45.89 -2.69
C VAL A 269 3.21 -45.43 -3.91
N GLU A 270 2.99 -44.13 -4.07
CA GLU A 270 2.28 -43.60 -5.25
C GLU A 270 3.11 -43.74 -6.53
N SER A 271 4.43 -43.61 -6.44
CA SER A 271 5.34 -43.74 -7.58
C SER A 271 6.68 -44.37 -7.17
N ILE A 272 7.28 -45.14 -8.05
CA ILE A 272 8.66 -45.62 -7.89
C ILE A 272 9.70 -44.65 -8.47
N GLY A 273 9.24 -43.58 -9.16
CA GLY A 273 10.10 -42.61 -9.82
C GLY A 273 9.88 -42.58 -11.33
N ARG A 274 10.43 -41.58 -12.00
CA ARG A 274 10.25 -41.34 -13.43
C ARG A 274 10.97 -42.37 -14.30
N ASP A 275 12.19 -42.68 -13.91
CA ASP A 275 13.10 -43.55 -14.64
C ASP A 275 14.10 -44.23 -13.68
N ASP A 276 15.07 -44.94 -14.26
CA ASP A 276 16.06 -45.67 -13.47
C ASP A 276 17.13 -44.73 -12.82
N VAL A 277 17.18 -43.48 -13.15
CA VAL A 277 18.10 -42.49 -12.53
C VAL A 277 17.38 -41.73 -11.40
N LEU A 278 16.18 -41.22 -11.69
CA LEU A 278 15.34 -40.42 -10.78
C LEU A 278 14.27 -41.28 -10.06
N GLY A 279 14.56 -42.53 -9.81
CA GLY A 279 13.69 -43.43 -9.08
C GLY A 279 14.41 -44.05 -7.90
N PHE A 280 13.69 -44.92 -7.18
CA PHE A 280 14.24 -45.74 -6.09
C PHE A 280 14.88 -47.00 -6.61
N LYS A 281 16.04 -47.39 -6.03
CA LYS A 281 16.80 -48.61 -6.41
C LYS A 281 17.04 -49.48 -5.17
N ALA A 282 17.22 -50.76 -5.42
CA ALA A 282 17.70 -51.66 -4.41
C ALA A 282 19.02 -51.20 -3.82
N GLY A 283 19.14 -51.22 -2.50
CA GLY A 283 20.30 -50.75 -1.78
C GLY A 283 20.36 -49.25 -1.51
N ASP A 284 19.42 -48.43 -2.02
CA ASP A 284 19.36 -47.02 -1.70
C ASP A 284 18.95 -46.79 -0.22
N TRP A 285 19.57 -45.81 0.39
CA TRP A 285 19.10 -45.31 1.67
C TRP A 285 17.90 -44.41 1.43
N VAL A 286 16.83 -44.60 2.23
CA VAL A 286 15.59 -43.83 2.15
C VAL A 286 15.19 -43.40 3.54
N GLU A 287 14.60 -42.19 3.61
CA GLU A 287 14.04 -41.64 4.82
C GLU A 287 12.51 -41.67 4.75
N ILE A 288 11.90 -42.28 5.73
CA ILE A 288 10.45 -42.22 5.95
C ILE A 288 10.17 -41.09 6.91
N ILE A 289 9.44 -40.07 6.47
CA ILE A 289 9.10 -38.91 7.25
C ILE A 289 7.64 -38.50 6.97
N ASP A 290 7.03 -37.80 7.90
CA ASP A 290 5.71 -37.21 7.74
C ASP A 290 5.66 -35.77 8.24
N ASP A 291 4.57 -35.04 7.99
CA ASP A 291 4.41 -33.66 8.41
C ASP A 291 4.49 -33.50 9.95
N TRP A 292 4.10 -34.53 10.72
CA TRP A 292 4.18 -34.45 12.17
C TRP A 292 5.62 -34.44 12.70
N LYS A 293 6.47 -35.24 12.10
CA LYS A 293 7.92 -35.22 12.44
C LYS A 293 8.58 -33.93 11.93
N GLU A 294 8.33 -33.55 10.67
CA GLU A 294 8.92 -32.35 10.06
C GLU A 294 8.54 -31.07 10.82
N LEU A 295 7.25 -30.92 11.16
CA LEU A 295 6.75 -29.75 11.91
C LEU A 295 7.28 -29.67 13.35
N LYS A 296 7.71 -30.80 13.92
CA LYS A 296 8.38 -30.86 15.23
C LYS A 296 9.91 -30.73 15.15
N GLY A 297 10.48 -30.59 13.96
CA GLY A 297 11.94 -30.54 13.76
C GLY A 297 12.63 -31.88 14.06
N LEU A 298 11.90 -32.99 13.95
CA LEU A 298 12.41 -34.32 14.19
C LEU A 298 12.84 -34.97 12.87
N PRO A 299 13.97 -35.72 12.84
CA PRO A 299 14.37 -36.48 11.65
C PRO A 299 13.40 -37.61 11.35
N GLY A 300 13.35 -38.02 10.08
CA GLY A 300 12.67 -39.24 9.65
C GLY A 300 13.44 -40.48 10.08
N GLU A 301 12.93 -41.64 9.68
CA GLU A 301 13.58 -42.94 9.90
C GLU A 301 14.37 -43.32 8.66
N LEU A 302 15.69 -43.43 8.73
CA LEU A 302 16.53 -43.90 7.66
C LEU A 302 16.51 -45.44 7.60
N ARG A 303 16.23 -45.98 6.43
CA ARG A 303 16.23 -47.42 6.18
C ARG A 303 16.83 -47.71 4.80
N ARG A 304 17.41 -48.87 4.64
CA ARG A 304 17.93 -49.32 3.35
C ARG A 304 16.90 -50.17 2.60
N ILE A 305 16.80 -49.95 1.29
CA ILE A 305 15.95 -50.76 0.42
C ILE A 305 16.63 -52.12 0.22
N LYS A 306 15.89 -53.21 0.48
CA LYS A 306 16.39 -54.56 0.36
C LYS A 306 16.81 -54.86 -1.09
N VAL A 307 17.84 -55.76 -1.25
CA VAL A 307 18.15 -56.34 -2.55
C VAL A 307 16.89 -57.05 -3.07
N ASP A 308 16.51 -56.79 -4.31
CA ASP A 308 15.25 -57.25 -4.91
C ASP A 308 13.97 -56.71 -4.20
N GLY A 309 14.11 -55.62 -3.40
CA GLY A 309 13.02 -55.04 -2.62
C GLY A 309 12.07 -54.12 -3.39
N ILE A 310 12.16 -53.97 -4.70
CA ILE A 310 11.32 -53.09 -5.51
C ILE A 310 10.44 -53.88 -6.45
N ASP A 311 9.11 -53.79 -6.27
CA ASP A 311 8.11 -54.27 -7.21
C ASP A 311 7.46 -53.09 -7.92
N LYS A 312 7.86 -52.83 -9.17
CA LYS A 312 7.34 -51.72 -10.01
C LYS A 312 5.86 -51.88 -10.35
N ALA A 313 5.38 -53.13 -10.48
CA ALA A 313 3.99 -53.44 -10.85
C ALA A 313 3.02 -53.13 -9.68
N LEU A 314 3.41 -53.50 -8.48
CA LEU A 314 2.66 -53.32 -7.26
C LEU A 314 3.01 -51.99 -6.57
N ARG A 315 3.99 -51.25 -7.07
CA ARG A 315 4.55 -50.01 -6.45
C ARG A 315 4.94 -50.24 -4.98
N THR A 316 5.56 -51.38 -4.73
CA THR A 316 5.94 -51.77 -3.37
C THR A 316 7.45 -51.68 -3.20
N ILE A 317 7.88 -51.10 -2.09
CA ILE A 317 9.27 -51.01 -1.65
C ILE A 317 9.42 -51.81 -0.37
N THR A 318 10.33 -52.77 -0.35
CA THR A 318 10.65 -53.58 0.84
C THR A 318 11.98 -53.12 1.43
N LEU A 319 11.99 -52.84 2.72
CA LEU A 319 13.14 -52.39 3.48
C LEU A 319 13.88 -53.55 4.17
N GLU A 320 15.16 -53.37 4.49
CA GLU A 320 15.95 -54.33 5.20
C GLU A 320 15.55 -54.51 6.68
N SER A 321 15.02 -53.41 7.26
CA SER A 321 14.56 -53.39 8.66
C SER A 321 13.24 -52.59 8.79
N PRO A 322 12.42 -52.89 9.83
CA PRO A 322 11.15 -52.19 10.01
C PRO A 322 11.33 -50.71 10.32
N VAL A 323 10.42 -49.87 9.84
CA VAL A 323 10.42 -48.39 10.06
C VAL A 323 10.04 -48.02 11.49
N LYS A 324 9.44 -48.94 12.23
CA LYS A 324 9.03 -48.76 13.62
C LYS A 324 9.05 -50.10 14.34
N PRO A 325 9.18 -50.12 15.68
CA PRO A 325 8.98 -51.37 16.45
C PRO A 325 7.58 -51.93 16.26
N VAL A 326 7.50 -53.25 16.15
CA VAL A 326 6.21 -53.99 16.05
C VAL A 326 6.23 -55.16 17.07
N PRO A 327 5.35 -55.15 18.08
CA PRO A 327 4.37 -54.10 18.40
C PRO A 327 5.04 -52.82 18.93
N THR A 328 4.32 -51.68 18.87
CA THR A 328 4.77 -50.42 19.49
C THR A 328 4.94 -50.66 20.99
N PRO A 329 6.09 -50.28 21.59
CA PRO A 329 6.32 -50.45 23.02
C PRO A 329 5.28 -49.77 23.89
N ALA A 330 4.95 -50.36 25.02
CA ALA A 330 3.98 -49.78 25.95
C ALA A 330 4.40 -48.37 26.41
N GLY A 331 3.50 -47.37 26.28
CA GLY A 331 3.75 -46.00 26.63
C GLY A 331 4.43 -45.15 25.53
N GLN A 332 4.73 -45.71 24.37
CA GLN A 332 5.23 -44.97 23.23
C GLN A 332 4.13 -44.74 22.20
N THR A 333 4.13 -43.60 21.55
CA THR A 333 3.26 -43.25 20.44
C THR A 333 3.78 -43.91 19.16
N ASP A 334 2.92 -44.55 18.38
CA ASP A 334 3.28 -45.09 17.07
C ASP A 334 3.74 -43.96 16.15
N PRO A 335 4.99 -43.97 15.66
CA PRO A 335 5.49 -42.88 14.80
C PRO A 335 4.77 -42.84 13.44
N PHE A 336 4.25 -43.98 12.93
CA PHE A 336 3.51 -44.06 11.67
C PHE A 336 2.22 -44.93 11.88
N PRO A 337 1.16 -44.32 12.48
CA PRO A 337 -0.06 -45.05 12.78
C PRO A 337 -0.81 -45.46 11.52
N THR A 338 -1.24 -46.72 11.49
CA THR A 338 -2.00 -47.28 10.38
C THR A 338 -3.40 -47.68 10.82
N GLY A 339 -4.36 -47.57 9.91
CA GLY A 339 -5.69 -48.16 10.09
C GLY A 339 -5.66 -49.69 10.02
N GLY A 340 -6.79 -50.32 10.32
CA GLY A 340 -6.94 -51.79 10.22
C GLY A 340 -6.74 -52.37 8.81
N ASP A 341 -6.76 -51.50 7.78
CA ASP A 341 -6.48 -51.80 6.37
C ASP A 341 -4.99 -51.60 5.98
N GLY A 342 -4.16 -51.25 6.96
CA GLY A 342 -2.72 -50.96 6.74
C GLY A 342 -2.43 -49.62 6.11
N LYS A 343 -3.48 -48.78 5.84
CA LYS A 343 -3.26 -47.44 5.28
C LYS A 343 -2.80 -46.48 6.36
N LEU A 344 -1.88 -45.58 5.97
CA LEU A 344 -1.42 -44.52 6.80
C LEU A 344 -2.46 -43.36 6.87
N GLN A 345 -2.39 -42.58 7.90
CA GLN A 345 -3.27 -41.40 8.06
C GLN A 345 -2.95 -40.36 6.96
N ALA A 346 -3.96 -40.03 6.13
CA ALA A 346 -3.77 -39.18 4.96
C ALA A 346 -3.32 -37.74 5.30
N ASP A 347 -3.77 -37.22 6.43
CA ASP A 347 -3.45 -35.88 6.95
C ASP A 347 -2.00 -35.73 7.42
N ARG A 348 -1.30 -36.86 7.61
CA ARG A 348 0.11 -36.85 7.99
C ARG A 348 1.08 -36.77 6.80
N ASN A 349 0.60 -36.96 5.56
CA ASN A 349 1.40 -36.87 4.34
C ASN A 349 2.71 -37.65 4.45
N THR A 350 2.63 -38.91 4.90
CA THR A 350 3.81 -39.75 5.04
C THR A 350 4.46 -40.01 3.67
N ARG A 351 5.76 -39.76 3.57
CA ARG A 351 6.54 -39.81 2.34
C ARG A 351 7.85 -40.54 2.50
N LEU A 352 8.33 -41.04 1.42
CA LEU A 352 9.61 -41.71 1.30
C LEU A 352 10.53 -40.85 0.45
N ARG A 353 11.71 -40.50 0.95
CA ARG A 353 12.72 -39.68 0.29
C ARG A 353 14.02 -40.43 0.14
N ARG A 354 14.64 -40.36 -1.05
CA ARG A 354 15.92 -40.98 -1.33
C ARG A 354 17.09 -40.11 -0.87
N TRP A 355 18.07 -40.78 -0.28
CA TRP A 355 19.38 -40.22 0.01
C TRP A 355 20.45 -41.04 -0.73
N ASP A 356 21.58 -40.39 -1.16
CA ASP A 356 22.51 -40.97 -2.10
C ASP A 356 23.82 -41.48 -1.44
N GLN A 357 23.97 -41.31 -0.11
CA GLN A 357 25.10 -41.90 0.62
C GLN A 357 25.04 -43.44 0.57
N LYS A 358 26.18 -44.07 0.36
CA LYS A 358 26.31 -45.52 0.29
C LYS A 358 27.74 -45.98 0.40
N GLY A 359 27.93 -47.25 0.76
CA GLY A 359 29.26 -47.88 0.81
C GLY A 359 30.17 -47.27 1.84
N LYS A 360 31.46 -47.22 1.51
CA LYS A 360 32.49 -46.62 2.37
C LYS A 360 32.57 -45.10 2.20
N ILE A 361 32.43 -44.39 3.27
CA ILE A 361 32.68 -42.96 3.30
C ILE A 361 34.18 -42.76 3.55
N LEU A 362 34.84 -42.06 2.65
CA LEU A 362 36.25 -41.79 2.69
C LEU A 362 36.52 -40.38 3.17
N ASP A 363 37.63 -40.17 3.84
CA ASP A 363 38.18 -38.84 4.03
C ASP A 363 38.91 -38.35 2.76
N LYS A 364 39.42 -37.14 2.79
CA LYS A 364 40.14 -36.51 1.66
C LYS A 364 41.43 -37.23 1.27
N ASP A 365 42.01 -38.02 2.19
CA ASP A 365 43.26 -38.75 2.00
C ASP A 365 43.00 -40.19 1.52
N GLY A 366 41.73 -40.61 1.37
CA GLY A 366 41.30 -41.91 0.91
C GLY A 366 41.18 -42.98 1.98
N ASP A 367 41.32 -42.61 3.22
CA ASP A 367 41.09 -43.51 4.35
C ASP A 367 39.59 -43.70 4.63
N VAL A 368 39.22 -44.89 5.13
CA VAL A 368 37.82 -45.20 5.42
C VAL A 368 37.39 -44.57 6.72
N TYR A 369 36.55 -43.53 6.65
CA TYR A 369 35.96 -42.84 7.80
C TYR A 369 34.78 -43.65 8.40
N ALA A 370 33.87 -44.10 7.54
CA ALA A 370 32.72 -44.93 7.91
C ALA A 370 32.36 -45.90 6.81
N ASP A 371 31.67 -47.01 7.15
CA ASP A 371 31.19 -48.00 6.16
C ASP A 371 29.69 -48.25 6.41
N LEU A 372 28.85 -47.72 5.49
CA LEU A 372 27.40 -47.82 5.57
C LEU A 372 26.84 -49.17 5.14
N ASP A 373 27.70 -50.07 4.56
CA ASP A 373 27.32 -51.42 4.17
C ASP A 373 27.47 -52.44 5.32
N LEU A 374 28.01 -52.01 6.46
CA LEU A 374 28.12 -52.88 7.62
C LEU A 374 26.74 -53.20 8.19
N PRO A 375 26.52 -54.48 8.64
CA PRO A 375 25.29 -54.83 9.33
C PRO A 375 25.04 -53.95 10.57
N GLY A 376 23.87 -53.35 10.66
CA GLY A 376 23.51 -52.49 11.77
C GLY A 376 23.84 -50.99 11.57
N SER A 377 24.28 -50.61 10.36
CA SER A 377 24.37 -49.20 9.99
C SER A 377 22.98 -48.58 10.02
N ASP A 378 22.87 -47.38 10.61
CA ASP A 378 21.64 -46.56 10.63
C ASP A 378 21.50 -45.65 9.38
N GLY A 379 22.55 -45.64 8.49
CA GLY A 379 22.54 -44.89 7.23
C GLY A 379 22.91 -43.42 7.31
N ASP A 380 23.02 -42.88 8.50
CA ASP A 380 23.54 -41.52 8.73
C ASP A 380 25.08 -41.54 8.94
N ILE A 381 25.72 -40.44 8.70
CA ILE A 381 27.17 -40.29 8.78
C ILE A 381 27.50 -39.35 9.96
N LEU A 382 28.36 -39.80 10.87
CA LEU A 382 28.80 -38.99 11.98
C LEU A 382 29.56 -37.75 11.48
N VAL A 383 29.24 -36.57 12.00
CA VAL A 383 30.02 -35.33 11.75
C VAL A 383 31.37 -35.45 12.45
N PRO A 384 32.51 -35.32 11.74
CA PRO A 384 33.83 -35.42 12.38
C PRO A 384 34.06 -34.46 13.51
N ALA A 385 34.63 -34.94 14.62
CA ALA A 385 34.94 -34.13 15.81
C ALA A 385 36.12 -33.15 15.58
N ASP A 386 37.03 -33.52 14.71
CA ASP A 386 38.31 -32.85 14.46
C ASP A 386 38.31 -31.99 13.16
N GLY A 387 37.16 -31.89 12.46
CA GLY A 387 37.06 -31.19 11.19
C GLY A 387 37.68 -31.93 10.01
N THR A 388 37.81 -33.27 10.09
CA THR A 388 38.23 -34.10 8.96
C THR A 388 37.37 -33.85 7.76
N ALA A 389 37.99 -33.61 6.60
CA ALA A 389 37.29 -33.39 5.32
C ALA A 389 36.84 -34.73 4.76
N LEU A 390 35.57 -34.86 4.41
CA LEU A 390 34.95 -36.08 3.91
C LEU A 390 34.64 -35.97 2.43
N LEU A 391 34.96 -37.06 1.69
CA LEU A 391 34.61 -37.17 0.29
C LEU A 391 33.18 -37.73 0.16
N LEU A 392 32.29 -36.99 -0.48
CA LEU A 392 30.92 -37.46 -0.78
C LEU A 392 30.92 -38.41 -1.99
N GLU A 393 31.12 -37.83 -3.17
CA GLU A 393 31.34 -38.57 -4.42
C GLU A 393 31.89 -37.64 -5.50
N SER A 394 32.35 -38.17 -6.61
CA SER A 394 32.75 -37.43 -7.83
C SER A 394 33.72 -36.25 -7.54
N GLY A 395 34.56 -36.38 -6.51
CA GLY A 395 35.53 -35.38 -6.13
C GLY A 395 34.97 -34.24 -5.26
N VAL A 396 33.70 -34.28 -4.83
CA VAL A 396 33.10 -33.29 -3.92
C VAL A 396 33.50 -33.56 -2.48
N VAL A 397 34.15 -32.62 -1.82
CA VAL A 397 34.62 -32.74 -0.45
C VAL A 397 33.89 -31.73 0.45
N VAL A 398 33.55 -32.17 1.67
CA VAL A 398 32.90 -31.32 2.66
C VAL A 398 33.60 -31.35 4.00
N THR A 399 33.69 -30.24 4.68
CA THR A 399 34.26 -30.10 6.01
C THR A 399 33.30 -29.37 6.92
N PHE A 400 33.02 -29.93 8.09
CA PHE A 400 32.14 -29.33 9.08
C PHE A 400 32.96 -28.60 10.15
N SER A 401 32.47 -27.45 10.57
CA SER A 401 33.03 -26.65 11.68
C SER A 401 31.92 -25.98 12.47
N ILE A 402 32.30 -25.36 13.57
CA ILE A 402 31.43 -24.47 14.38
C ILE A 402 31.93 -23.05 14.24
N ALA A 403 31.03 -22.09 14.20
CA ALA A 403 31.37 -20.67 14.06
C ALA A 403 32.39 -20.22 15.11
N THR A 404 33.44 -19.51 14.68
CA THR A 404 34.58 -19.10 15.48
C THR A 404 34.16 -18.35 16.75
N GLY A 405 34.77 -18.68 17.89
CA GLY A 405 34.52 -18.07 19.20
C GLY A 405 33.30 -18.64 19.96
N LEU A 406 32.67 -19.70 19.44
CA LEU A 406 31.48 -20.31 20.04
C LEU A 406 31.66 -21.82 20.25
N SER A 407 32.58 -22.18 21.11
CA SER A 407 32.94 -23.59 21.38
C SER A 407 31.80 -24.48 21.90
N ASP A 408 30.70 -23.89 22.34
CA ASP A 408 29.47 -24.57 22.80
C ASP A 408 28.37 -24.66 21.71
N GLY A 409 28.71 -24.28 20.49
CA GLY A 409 27.78 -24.32 19.35
C GLY A 409 27.36 -25.73 18.97
N GLU A 410 26.13 -25.85 18.45
CA GLU A 410 25.54 -27.10 18.02
C GLU A 410 24.97 -26.96 16.61
N PHE A 411 24.88 -28.08 15.90
CA PHE A 411 24.10 -28.27 14.68
C PHE A 411 22.65 -28.59 15.07
N HIS A 412 21.70 -28.10 14.29
CA HIS A 412 20.28 -28.44 14.47
C HIS A 412 19.84 -29.47 13.41
N ALA A 413 18.95 -30.38 13.78
CA ALA A 413 18.37 -31.31 12.83
C ALA A 413 17.64 -30.54 11.70
N GLY A 414 17.89 -30.92 10.46
CA GLY A 414 17.34 -30.22 9.30
C GLY A 414 18.18 -29.03 8.79
N ASP A 415 19.25 -28.63 9.48
CA ASP A 415 20.26 -27.73 8.90
C ASP A 415 20.78 -28.28 7.58
N TYR A 416 20.80 -27.48 6.52
CA TYR A 416 21.27 -27.98 5.24
C TYR A 416 22.09 -26.96 4.47
N TRP A 417 22.94 -27.49 3.59
CA TRP A 417 23.73 -26.76 2.61
C TRP A 417 23.45 -27.33 1.23
N ALA A 418 23.54 -26.48 0.21
CA ALA A 418 23.44 -26.89 -1.18
C ALA A 418 24.70 -26.49 -1.93
N ILE A 419 25.28 -27.45 -2.67
CA ILE A 419 26.52 -27.30 -3.42
C ILE A 419 26.20 -27.63 -4.87
N TRP A 420 26.31 -26.63 -5.76
CA TRP A 420 26.08 -26.84 -7.17
C TRP A 420 27.37 -27.32 -7.86
N ALA A 421 27.32 -28.42 -8.57
CA ALA A 421 28.43 -29.01 -9.30
C ALA A 421 28.17 -28.99 -10.80
N ARG A 422 29.18 -28.62 -11.59
CA ARG A 422 29.13 -28.45 -13.04
C ARG A 422 30.03 -29.43 -13.75
N ALA A 423 29.46 -30.22 -14.65
CA ALA A 423 30.23 -31.15 -15.47
C ALA A 423 31.04 -30.44 -16.57
N THR A 424 30.53 -29.30 -17.10
CA THR A 424 31.15 -28.63 -18.26
C THR A 424 32.54 -28.04 -17.97
N ASP A 425 32.74 -27.52 -16.78
CA ASP A 425 33.96 -26.83 -16.35
C ASP A 425 34.61 -27.50 -15.12
N ALA A 426 34.12 -28.67 -14.72
CA ALA A 426 34.56 -29.42 -13.57
C ALA A 426 34.58 -28.63 -12.25
N THR A 427 33.67 -27.66 -12.08
CA THR A 427 33.64 -26.76 -10.90
C THR A 427 32.51 -27.14 -9.96
N ILE A 428 32.67 -26.74 -8.69
CA ILE A 428 31.61 -26.75 -7.68
C ILE A 428 31.46 -25.36 -7.04
N ASP A 429 30.32 -25.12 -6.39
CA ASP A 429 30.22 -23.96 -5.48
C ASP A 429 31.18 -24.17 -4.31
N LEU A 430 32.12 -23.24 -4.12
CA LEU A 430 33.04 -23.23 -2.99
C LEU A 430 32.38 -22.51 -1.82
N LEU A 431 31.95 -23.27 -0.82
CA LEU A 431 31.49 -22.75 0.46
C LEU A 431 32.71 -22.56 1.38
N ASP A 432 32.74 -21.50 2.14
CA ASP A 432 33.81 -21.17 3.06
C ASP A 432 33.22 -20.80 4.40
N GLU A 433 33.24 -21.76 5.36
CA GLU A 433 32.57 -21.67 6.66
C GLU A 433 31.13 -21.12 6.55
N GLU A 434 30.37 -21.56 5.53
CA GLU A 434 29.05 -21.06 5.23
C GLU A 434 28.04 -21.55 6.28
N PRO A 435 27.15 -20.66 6.82
CA PRO A 435 26.05 -21.08 7.69
C PRO A 435 25.01 -21.92 6.91
N PRO A 436 24.18 -22.73 7.57
CA PRO A 436 23.12 -23.48 6.93
C PRO A 436 22.14 -22.56 6.19
N ARG A 437 21.60 -23.03 5.07
CA ARG A 437 20.59 -22.31 4.26
C ARG A 437 19.22 -22.26 4.93
N GLY A 438 18.94 -23.12 5.83
CA GLY A 438 17.69 -23.22 6.60
C GLY A 438 17.77 -24.39 7.58
N ILE A 439 16.78 -24.60 8.38
CA ILE A 439 15.52 -23.83 8.54
C ILE A 439 15.80 -22.67 9.50
N HIS A 440 15.35 -21.47 9.13
CA HIS A 440 15.48 -20.29 9.99
C HIS A 440 14.18 -20.06 10.75
N HIS A 441 14.23 -20.21 12.06
CA HIS A 441 13.14 -19.96 12.98
C HIS A 441 13.19 -18.54 13.51
N HIS A 442 12.02 -17.91 13.61
CA HIS A 442 11.80 -16.58 14.14
C HIS A 442 10.85 -16.66 15.33
N TYR A 443 11.21 -16.00 16.43
CA TYR A 443 10.50 -16.19 17.69
C TYR A 443 9.91 -14.89 18.21
N ALA A 444 8.68 -14.96 18.75
CA ALA A 444 8.02 -13.83 19.38
C ALA A 444 7.44 -14.21 20.75
N LYS A 445 7.72 -13.43 21.78
CA LYS A 445 7.09 -13.58 23.10
C LYS A 445 5.67 -13.05 23.05
N LEU A 446 4.68 -13.87 23.42
CA LEU A 446 3.28 -13.45 23.40
C LEU A 446 2.69 -13.27 24.79
N ALA A 447 2.99 -14.16 25.73
CA ALA A 447 2.42 -14.10 27.07
C ALA A 447 3.26 -14.86 28.12
N LEU A 448 3.00 -14.60 29.37
CA LEU A 448 3.41 -15.45 30.50
C LEU A 448 2.19 -16.20 31.01
N PHE A 449 2.32 -17.51 31.10
CA PHE A 449 1.27 -18.40 31.63
C PHE A 449 1.63 -18.90 33.03
N THR A 450 0.74 -18.69 33.98
CA THR A 450 0.88 -19.23 35.36
C THR A 450 -0.31 -20.13 35.64
N PRO A 451 -0.10 -21.44 35.86
CA PRO A 451 -1.17 -22.34 36.27
C PRO A 451 -1.87 -21.86 37.57
N PRO A 452 -3.18 -22.08 37.72
CA PRO A 452 -4.01 -22.91 36.86
C PRO A 452 -4.62 -22.20 35.63
N GLY A 453 -4.38 -20.88 35.42
CA GLY A 453 -5.00 -20.22 34.27
C GLY A 453 -4.74 -18.72 34.15
N THR A 454 -3.75 -18.17 34.86
CA THR A 454 -3.38 -16.74 34.74
C THR A 454 -2.51 -16.54 33.50
N VAL A 455 -2.96 -15.64 32.59
CA VAL A 455 -2.21 -15.23 31.40
C VAL A 455 -1.91 -13.73 31.49
N VAL A 456 -0.64 -13.37 31.40
CA VAL A 456 -0.17 -11.98 31.33
C VAL A 456 0.41 -11.78 29.94
N GLU A 457 -0.19 -10.92 29.14
CA GLU A 457 0.25 -10.64 27.76
C GLU A 457 1.59 -9.89 27.78
N CYS A 458 2.59 -10.43 27.08
CA CYS A 458 3.78 -9.70 26.72
C CYS A 458 3.41 -8.76 25.55
N LYS A 459 2.92 -7.57 25.88
CA LYS A 459 2.75 -6.56 24.85
C LYS A 459 4.12 -6.31 24.24
N PRO A 460 4.26 -6.27 22.91
CA PRO A 460 5.40 -5.54 22.37
C PRO A 460 5.26 -4.17 22.98
N LYS A 461 6.17 -3.80 23.84
CA LYS A 461 6.35 -2.39 24.09
C LYS A 461 6.58 -1.85 22.67
N PRO A 462 5.81 -0.83 22.19
CA PRO A 462 6.35 0.01 21.14
C PRO A 462 7.77 0.24 21.63
N GLU A 463 8.78 0.01 20.77
CA GLU A 463 10.14 0.30 21.20
C GLU A 463 10.01 1.60 21.94
N GLU A 464 10.08 1.52 23.26
CA GLU A 464 10.42 2.69 24.00
C GLU A 464 11.74 3.00 23.32
N HIS A 465 11.67 3.89 22.31
CA HIS A 465 12.83 4.70 22.02
C HIS A 465 13.27 5.05 23.39
N ALA A 466 14.37 4.48 23.82
CA ALA A 466 14.81 4.46 25.22
C ALA A 466 14.83 5.85 25.88
N ASP A 467 14.33 6.84 25.19
CA ASP A 467 14.24 8.26 25.48
C ASP A 467 12.82 8.84 25.59
N CYS A 468 11.73 8.05 25.45
CA CYS A 468 10.39 8.49 25.83
C CYS A 468 10.07 8.16 27.29
N CYS A 469 11.05 8.26 28.15
CA CYS A 469 10.79 8.41 29.56
C CYS A 469 10.05 9.74 29.75
N PHE A 470 8.84 9.72 30.27
CA PHE A 470 8.18 10.91 30.75
C PHE A 470 9.11 11.63 31.71
N THR A 471 9.71 12.72 31.26
CA THR A 471 10.65 13.48 32.08
C THR A 471 9.91 14.18 33.21
N VAL A 472 8.64 14.55 32.96
CA VAL A 472 7.77 15.21 33.94
C VAL A 472 6.33 14.73 33.75
N VAL A 473 5.66 14.41 34.88
CA VAL A 473 4.24 14.03 34.91
C VAL A 473 3.45 15.12 35.62
N VAL A 474 2.36 15.60 34.97
CA VAL A 474 1.49 16.63 35.54
C VAL A 474 0.08 16.08 35.76
N THR A 475 -0.45 16.27 36.98
CA THR A 475 -1.82 15.88 37.33
C THR A 475 -2.81 17.02 37.13
N PRO A 476 -4.11 16.72 36.85
CA PRO A 476 -5.14 17.75 36.74
C PRO A 476 -5.29 18.62 37.98
N GLY A 477 -5.63 19.90 37.78
CA GLY A 477 -5.88 20.86 38.85
C GLY A 477 -6.77 22.01 38.44
N ASP A 478 -7.30 22.77 39.42
CA ASP A 478 -8.14 23.94 39.18
C ASP A 478 -7.33 25.15 38.70
N ASP A 479 -5.99 25.15 38.85
CA ASP A 479 -5.05 26.09 38.26
C ASP A 479 -3.73 25.34 37.95
N ALA A 480 -3.69 24.70 36.79
CA ALA A 480 -2.52 23.96 36.32
C ALA A 480 -1.57 24.80 35.47
N THR A 481 -1.78 26.12 35.36
CA THR A 481 -0.96 27.02 34.50
C THR A 481 0.50 26.95 34.85
N ASP A 482 0.82 27.21 36.11
CA ASP A 482 2.19 27.21 36.61
C ASP A 482 2.84 25.83 36.58
N ASP A 483 2.06 24.79 36.85
CA ASP A 483 2.57 23.42 36.90
C ASP A 483 2.98 22.91 35.52
N ILE A 484 2.14 23.14 34.50
CA ILE A 484 2.47 22.75 33.12
C ILE A 484 3.60 23.65 32.57
N GLN A 485 3.56 24.98 32.82
CA GLN A 485 4.59 25.86 32.33
C GLN A 485 5.95 25.59 32.97
N LYS A 486 6.00 25.34 34.27
CA LYS A 486 7.23 24.93 34.98
C LYS A 486 7.76 23.58 34.45
N ALA A 487 6.87 22.65 34.13
CA ALA A 487 7.27 21.42 33.50
C ALA A 487 7.97 21.69 32.16
N ILE A 488 7.36 22.52 31.30
CA ILE A 488 7.96 22.95 30.04
C ILE A 488 9.32 23.64 30.26
N ASP A 489 9.40 24.56 31.23
CA ASP A 489 10.59 25.35 31.49
C ASP A 489 11.74 24.50 32.10
N SER A 490 11.42 23.39 32.74
CA SER A 490 12.41 22.46 33.28
C SER A 490 13.16 21.68 32.21
N LEU A 491 12.59 21.54 31.02
CA LEU A 491 13.15 20.77 29.90
C LEU A 491 14.19 21.59 29.11
N LYS A 492 15.33 21.91 29.72
CA LYS A 492 16.36 22.78 29.10
C LYS A 492 16.95 22.24 27.81
N LEU A 493 17.03 20.94 27.65
CA LEU A 493 17.57 20.26 26.45
C LEU A 493 16.50 19.52 25.64
N GLY A 494 15.23 19.72 25.96
CA GLY A 494 14.11 18.96 25.44
C GLY A 494 13.70 17.82 26.40
N GLY A 495 12.64 17.11 26.04
CA GLY A 495 12.10 15.99 26.82
C GLY A 495 10.58 15.86 26.65
N CYS A 496 9.98 14.97 27.44
CA CYS A 496 8.56 14.65 27.34
C CYS A 496 7.78 15.02 28.59
N ILE A 497 6.64 15.67 28.42
CA ILE A 497 5.67 15.98 29.46
C ILE A 497 4.45 15.08 29.27
N CYS A 498 4.09 14.33 30.29
CA CYS A 498 2.88 13.52 30.30
C CYS A 498 1.80 14.20 31.17
N LEU A 499 0.67 14.49 30.58
CA LEU A 499 -0.50 14.98 31.29
C LEU A 499 -1.40 13.80 31.68
N LYS A 500 -1.73 13.71 32.95
CA LYS A 500 -2.67 12.69 33.45
C LYS A 500 -4.11 12.99 33.05
N PRO A 501 -4.98 11.96 32.92
CA PRO A 501 -6.39 12.14 32.56
C PRO A 501 -7.11 13.08 33.51
N GLY A 502 -7.92 13.97 32.93
CA GLY A 502 -8.71 14.97 33.62
C GLY A 502 -8.62 16.36 33.00
N ILE A 503 -9.26 17.35 33.62
CA ILE A 503 -9.30 18.72 33.12
C ILE A 503 -8.19 19.54 33.80
N HIS A 504 -7.21 19.98 33.03
CA HIS A 504 -6.18 20.90 33.43
C HIS A 504 -6.65 22.35 33.14
N LYS A 505 -7.19 23.03 34.12
CA LYS A 505 -7.65 24.40 33.96
C LYS A 505 -6.47 25.37 33.99
N ILE A 506 -6.37 26.24 32.99
CA ILE A 506 -5.32 27.26 32.92
C ILE A 506 -5.92 28.66 32.83
N LYS A 507 -5.27 29.65 33.42
CA LYS A 507 -5.69 31.07 33.44
C LYS A 507 -5.03 31.91 32.36
N SER A 508 -3.85 31.53 31.89
CA SER A 508 -3.12 32.12 30.78
C SER A 508 -2.60 31.06 29.84
N GLY A 509 -2.30 31.45 28.60
CA GLY A 509 -1.76 30.54 27.61
C GLY A 509 -0.41 29.94 27.98
N LEU A 510 -0.15 28.73 27.54
CA LEU A 510 1.11 28.03 27.71
C LEU A 510 2.06 28.32 26.53
N MET A 511 3.37 28.26 26.78
CA MET A 511 4.40 28.54 25.78
C MET A 511 5.45 27.41 25.74
N ILE A 512 5.74 26.89 24.53
CA ILE A 512 6.88 26.00 24.27
C ILE A 512 7.92 26.76 23.43
N PRO A 513 8.93 27.40 24.05
CA PRO A 513 9.85 28.30 23.34
C PRO A 513 11.15 27.60 22.88
N ARG A 514 11.21 26.27 22.89
CA ARG A 514 12.46 25.52 22.62
C ARG A 514 12.22 24.21 21.90
N SER A 515 13.26 23.72 21.22
CA SER A 515 13.24 22.50 20.43
C SER A 515 13.15 21.22 21.27
N ASN A 516 12.75 20.11 20.64
CA ASN A 516 12.74 18.75 21.16
C ASN A 516 11.84 18.56 22.38
N VAL A 517 10.68 19.21 22.42
CA VAL A 517 9.69 19.06 23.49
C VAL A 517 8.50 18.25 23.01
N SER A 518 8.17 17.19 23.74
CA SER A 518 6.94 16.42 23.54
C SER A 518 5.94 16.73 24.65
N LEU A 519 4.70 17.10 24.28
CA LEU A 519 3.58 17.33 25.21
C LEU A 519 2.49 16.31 24.90
N LYS A 520 2.30 15.33 25.77
CA LYS A 520 1.41 14.19 25.51
C LYS A 520 0.38 13.98 26.61
N GLY A 521 -0.85 13.67 26.20
CA GLY A 521 -1.87 13.15 27.10
C GLY A 521 -1.68 11.65 27.30
N GLU A 522 -1.75 11.16 28.54
CA GLU A 522 -1.69 9.73 28.85
C GLU A 522 -2.85 8.93 28.20
N SER A 523 -3.98 9.60 27.96
CA SER A 523 -5.15 9.05 27.26
C SER A 523 -6.01 10.15 26.65
N ALA A 524 -7.00 9.78 25.86
CA ALA A 524 -7.99 10.69 25.27
C ALA A 524 -8.81 11.51 26.29
N GLY A 525 -8.71 11.21 27.59
CA GLY A 525 -9.39 11.94 28.67
C GLY A 525 -8.62 13.15 29.20
N VAL A 526 -7.56 13.60 28.55
CA VAL A 526 -6.77 14.78 28.96
C VAL A 526 -7.31 16.02 28.26
N THR A 527 -7.71 17.03 29.05
CA THR A 527 -8.20 18.32 28.53
C THR A 527 -7.41 19.48 29.13
N ILE A 528 -6.85 20.33 28.30
CA ILE A 528 -6.31 21.65 28.72
C ILE A 528 -7.38 22.69 28.42
N GLN A 529 -7.87 23.35 29.45
CA GLN A 529 -8.99 24.28 29.36
C GLN A 529 -8.59 25.70 29.77
N LEU A 530 -8.53 26.64 28.82
CA LEU A 530 -8.21 28.03 29.07
C LEU A 530 -9.45 28.84 29.43
N LYS A 531 -9.40 29.48 30.60
CA LYS A 531 -10.36 30.50 31.04
C LYS A 531 -9.68 31.86 31.08
N GLY A 532 -9.57 32.55 29.93
CA GLY A 532 -8.88 33.83 29.83
C GLY A 532 -8.64 34.23 28.38
N GLU A 533 -7.91 35.33 28.22
CA GLU A 533 -7.50 35.88 26.91
C GLU A 533 -6.28 35.12 26.38
N GLY A 534 -6.11 35.08 25.05
CA GLY A 534 -4.92 34.56 24.39
C GLY A 534 -5.09 33.17 23.78
N VAL A 535 -3.98 32.59 23.39
CA VAL A 535 -3.83 31.25 22.77
C VAL A 535 -3.71 30.20 23.88
N VAL A 536 -4.32 29.04 23.74
CA VAL A 536 -4.19 27.97 24.75
C VAL A 536 -2.76 27.46 24.80
N LEU A 537 -2.15 27.24 23.63
CA LEU A 537 -0.76 26.84 23.51
C LEU A 537 -0.07 27.57 22.37
N HIS A 538 1.04 28.26 22.66
CA HIS A 538 1.92 28.84 21.68
C HIS A 538 3.23 28.05 21.60
N VAL A 539 3.60 27.65 20.40
CA VAL A 539 4.82 26.91 20.10
C VAL A 539 5.72 27.79 19.24
N GLY A 540 6.94 27.99 19.68
CA GLY A 540 7.91 28.88 19.01
C GLY A 540 8.12 30.21 19.71
N ASP A 541 8.96 31.02 19.13
CA ASP A 541 9.14 32.43 19.57
C ASP A 541 8.01 33.31 19.02
N PRO A 542 7.23 34.03 19.86
CA PRO A 542 6.17 34.91 19.40
C PRO A 542 6.64 36.02 18.44
N LYS A 543 7.93 36.36 18.44
CA LYS A 543 8.49 37.35 17.50
C LYS A 543 8.97 36.69 16.20
N GLY A 544 9.11 35.37 16.15
CA GLY A 544 9.65 34.66 15.01
C GLY A 544 11.15 34.81 14.78
N GLU A 545 11.89 35.34 15.77
CA GLU A 545 13.33 35.58 15.63
C GLU A 545 14.13 34.27 15.74
N ASP A 546 13.67 33.33 16.58
CA ASP A 546 14.32 32.01 16.77
C ASP A 546 13.47 30.88 16.18
N ARG A 547 14.05 30.08 15.30
CA ARG A 547 13.40 28.86 14.80
C ARG A 547 13.62 27.69 15.74
N ILE A 548 12.55 26.95 16.05
CA ILE A 548 12.60 25.75 16.88
C ILE A 548 12.13 24.52 16.08
N SER A 549 12.48 23.31 16.57
CA SER A 549 12.13 22.07 15.87
C SER A 549 11.91 20.90 16.83
N GLY A 550 11.37 19.79 16.31
CA GLY A 550 11.21 18.56 17.08
C GLY A 550 10.12 18.63 18.15
N ILE A 551 9.00 19.30 17.86
CA ILE A 551 7.86 19.38 18.79
C ILE A 551 6.86 18.28 18.44
N ASP A 552 6.42 17.52 19.45
CA ASP A 552 5.38 16.49 19.33
C ASP A 552 4.25 16.76 20.32
N ILE A 553 3.06 17.08 19.82
CA ILE A 553 1.87 17.31 20.62
C ILE A 553 0.84 16.25 20.28
N SER A 554 0.42 15.46 21.27
CA SER A 554 -0.50 14.36 20.98
C SER A 554 -1.47 14.01 22.10
N THR A 555 -2.64 13.51 21.70
CA THR A 555 -3.66 12.94 22.60
C THR A 555 -4.19 13.92 23.66
N ILE A 556 -4.41 15.18 23.28
CA ILE A 556 -4.86 16.25 24.18
C ILE A 556 -6.08 16.95 23.57
N ALA A 557 -7.10 17.23 24.40
CA ALA A 557 -8.17 18.14 24.06
C ALA A 557 -7.81 19.56 24.51
N PHE A 558 -7.78 20.52 23.59
CA PHE A 558 -7.58 21.93 23.84
C PHE A 558 -8.91 22.68 23.78
N GLU A 559 -9.32 23.26 24.89
CA GLU A 559 -10.58 24.00 25.00
C GLU A 559 -10.36 25.44 25.43
N ARG A 560 -11.11 26.35 24.83
CA ARG A 560 -11.13 27.78 25.21
C ARG A 560 -12.54 28.18 25.61
N ILE A 561 -12.78 28.49 26.90
CA ILE A 561 -14.11 28.70 27.45
C ILE A 561 -14.58 30.16 27.30
N GLU A 562 -13.72 31.13 27.51
CA GLU A 562 -14.07 32.55 27.46
C GLU A 562 -13.26 33.31 26.41
N THR A 563 -13.86 34.21 25.67
CA THR A 563 -13.24 35.00 24.63
C THR A 563 -13.58 36.47 24.83
N LYS A 564 -12.62 37.26 25.26
CA LYS A 564 -12.65 38.74 25.17
C LYS A 564 -11.51 39.17 24.25
N GLY A 565 -11.76 40.02 23.28
CA GLY A 565 -10.77 40.57 22.35
C GLY A 565 -10.82 39.93 20.95
N GLU A 566 -9.84 40.22 20.08
CA GLU A 566 -9.70 39.65 18.75
C GLU A 566 -9.48 38.12 18.83
N PRO A 567 -9.95 37.36 17.84
CA PRO A 567 -9.98 35.89 17.89
C PRO A 567 -8.57 35.29 17.70
N PRO A 568 -7.85 34.90 18.77
CA PRO A 568 -6.63 34.16 18.61
C PRO A 568 -6.93 32.71 18.25
N ALA A 569 -5.94 32.02 17.71
CA ALA A 569 -6.01 30.59 17.52
C ALA A 569 -6.05 29.82 18.85
N ILE A 570 -6.54 28.60 18.85
CA ILE A 570 -6.46 27.71 20.00
C ILE A 570 -5.01 27.29 20.19
N VAL A 571 -4.35 26.85 19.12
CA VAL A 571 -2.92 26.48 19.10
C VAL A 571 -2.23 27.28 17.99
N THR A 572 -1.07 27.90 18.32
CA THR A 572 -0.24 28.63 17.35
C THR A 572 1.17 28.08 17.30
N PHE A 573 1.68 27.91 16.07
CA PHE A 573 3.08 27.60 15.78
C PHE A 573 3.70 28.80 15.08
N THR A 574 4.81 29.33 15.57
CA THR A 574 5.54 30.44 14.94
C THR A 574 7.00 30.07 14.75
N ALA A 575 7.47 30.08 13.51
CA ALA A 575 8.83 29.71 13.11
C ALA A 575 9.24 28.30 13.62
N VAL A 576 8.41 27.29 13.31
CA VAL A 576 8.58 25.91 13.82
C VAL A 576 8.81 24.94 12.67
N ASP A 577 9.86 24.15 12.79
CA ASP A 577 10.23 23.13 11.79
C ASP A 577 10.17 21.70 12.35
N GLY A 578 10.02 20.69 11.48
CA GLY A 578 10.16 19.28 11.84
C GLY A 578 9.29 18.85 13.02
N SER A 579 8.01 19.23 13.04
CA SER A 579 7.14 19.08 14.22
C SER A 579 5.78 18.48 13.85
N VAL A 580 5.09 17.91 14.85
CA VAL A 580 3.78 17.27 14.65
C VAL A 580 2.78 17.64 15.76
N ILE A 581 1.52 17.85 15.36
CA ILE A 581 0.36 17.83 16.25
C ILE A 581 -0.61 16.77 15.74
N GLN A 582 -0.96 15.81 16.57
CA GLN A 582 -1.74 14.66 16.17
C GLN A 582 -2.68 14.14 17.25
N ASP A 583 -3.78 13.48 16.82
CA ASP A 583 -4.75 12.86 17.72
C ASP A 583 -5.29 13.83 18.79
N CYS A 584 -5.39 15.13 18.44
CA CYS A 584 -5.85 16.20 19.33
C CYS A 584 -7.27 16.65 18.98
N THR A 585 -8.00 17.12 19.98
CA THR A 585 -9.28 17.79 19.79
C THR A 585 -9.13 19.27 20.12
N LEU A 586 -9.57 20.15 19.23
CA LEU A 586 -9.54 21.62 19.43
C LEU A 586 -10.96 22.16 19.33
N SER A 587 -11.45 22.80 20.38
CA SER A 587 -12.82 23.28 20.39
C SER A 587 -13.04 24.54 21.22
N THR A 588 -14.10 25.29 20.86
CA THR A 588 -14.60 26.43 21.63
C THR A 588 -16.07 26.19 21.97
N PRO A 589 -16.48 26.19 23.23
CA PRO A 589 -17.88 25.98 23.61
C PRO A 589 -18.83 27.13 23.22
N MET A 590 -18.31 28.31 22.90
CA MET A 590 -19.08 29.50 22.55
C MET A 590 -18.88 29.90 21.07
N PRO A 591 -19.89 30.52 20.44
CA PRO A 591 -19.76 30.98 19.06
C PRO A 591 -18.93 32.23 18.99
N THR A 592 -17.67 32.16 19.26
CA THR A 592 -16.68 33.24 19.08
C THR A 592 -15.82 32.98 17.91
N PRO A 593 -15.46 34.00 17.11
CA PRO A 593 -14.53 33.82 16.05
C PRO A 593 -13.18 33.37 16.63
N SER A 594 -12.73 32.19 16.38
CA SER A 594 -11.40 31.67 16.74
C SER A 594 -10.88 30.76 15.64
N LEU A 595 -9.56 30.71 15.52
CA LEU A 595 -8.87 29.75 14.65
C LEU A 595 -8.59 28.47 15.43
N GLY A 596 -8.67 27.33 14.80
CA GLY A 596 -8.24 26.07 15.42
C GLY A 596 -6.73 26.05 15.59
N ILE A 597 -6.01 25.94 14.50
CA ILE A 597 -4.53 25.93 14.46
C ILE A 597 -4.05 27.06 13.55
N HIS A 598 -3.12 27.89 14.03
CA HIS A 598 -2.41 28.89 13.24
C HIS A 598 -0.93 28.48 13.12
N ILE A 599 -0.42 28.46 11.90
CA ILE A 599 0.98 28.18 11.58
C ILE A 599 1.52 29.41 10.89
N GLU A 600 2.57 30.04 11.43
CA GLU A 600 3.28 31.17 10.84
C GLU A 600 4.72 30.76 10.56
N ASP A 601 5.14 30.80 9.30
CA ASP A 601 6.49 30.44 8.85
C ASP A 601 6.94 29.02 9.27
N GLY A 602 6.06 28.02 9.08
CA GLY A 602 6.33 26.64 9.43
C GLY A 602 7.06 25.87 8.32
N GLY A 603 7.94 24.94 8.71
CA GLY A 603 8.58 24.01 7.79
C GLY A 603 8.52 22.55 8.27
N ASN A 604 8.27 21.59 7.37
CA ASN A 604 8.12 20.17 7.70
C ASN A 604 7.21 19.93 8.92
N LEU A 605 6.05 20.60 8.94
CA LEU A 605 5.10 20.53 10.03
C LEU A 605 3.89 19.69 9.62
N ARG A 606 3.43 18.83 10.52
CA ARG A 606 2.33 17.89 10.28
C ARG A 606 1.18 18.16 11.26
N VAL A 607 -0.04 18.22 10.71
CA VAL A 607 -1.29 18.22 11.49
C VAL A 607 -2.09 17.01 11.07
N GLN A 608 -2.21 16.03 11.96
CA GLN A 608 -2.74 14.71 11.61
C GLN A 608 -3.81 14.25 12.61
N ARG A 609 -4.90 13.68 12.10
CA ARG A 609 -5.98 13.05 12.87
C ARG A 609 -6.53 13.94 14.01
N CYS A 610 -6.55 15.24 13.77
CA CYS A 610 -7.13 16.17 14.72
C CYS A 610 -8.62 16.42 14.45
N SER A 611 -9.42 16.57 15.52
CA SER A 611 -10.81 17.04 15.46
C SER A 611 -10.86 18.50 15.84
N ILE A 612 -11.26 19.36 14.89
CA ILE A 612 -11.34 20.81 15.08
C ILE A 612 -12.79 21.24 14.95
N GLU A 613 -13.38 21.72 16.05
CA GLU A 613 -14.80 21.92 16.13
C GLU A 613 -15.17 23.34 16.56
N ARG A 614 -16.26 23.86 15.98
CA ARG A 614 -16.87 25.13 16.39
C ARG A 614 -15.92 26.32 16.27
N VAL A 615 -15.05 26.32 15.28
CA VAL A 615 -14.11 27.39 14.97
C VAL A 615 -14.51 28.15 13.70
N GLN A 616 -13.93 29.31 13.47
CA GLN A 616 -14.15 30.10 12.27
C GLN A 616 -13.24 29.69 11.11
N ALA A 617 -12.02 29.27 11.41
CA ALA A 617 -11.16 28.59 10.48
C ALA A 617 -10.48 27.39 11.18
N GLY A 618 -10.39 26.25 10.49
CA GLY A 618 -9.80 25.04 11.05
C GLY A 618 -8.30 25.17 11.19
N ILE A 619 -7.60 25.23 10.06
CA ILE A 619 -6.15 25.36 9.99
C ILE A 619 -5.83 26.58 9.10
N LEU A 620 -5.04 27.51 9.61
CA LEU A 620 -4.53 28.64 8.86
C LEU A 620 -2.99 28.58 8.87
N ALA A 621 -2.38 28.41 7.72
CA ALA A 621 -0.93 28.51 7.54
C ALA A 621 -0.61 29.82 6.80
N THR A 622 0.20 30.66 7.41
CA THR A 622 0.63 31.94 6.86
C THR A 622 2.13 31.98 6.65
N SER A 623 2.57 32.59 5.57
CA SER A 623 3.99 32.73 5.25
C SER A 623 4.40 34.19 5.16
N LYS A 624 5.42 34.59 5.93
CA LYS A 624 6.06 35.89 5.91
C LYS A 624 7.50 35.77 5.38
N GLU A 625 8.25 34.77 5.86
CA GLU A 625 9.63 34.52 5.46
C GLU A 625 9.79 33.25 4.59
N GLY A 626 8.91 32.29 4.75
CA GLY A 626 8.87 31.06 3.96
C GLY A 626 8.17 29.93 4.70
N THR A 627 7.30 29.21 3.99
CA THR A 627 6.55 28.07 4.53
C THR A 627 6.66 26.91 3.54
N HIS A 628 7.04 25.73 4.03
CA HIS A 628 7.26 24.60 3.15
C HIS A 628 7.06 23.25 3.86
N ASP A 629 6.83 22.20 3.06
CA ASP A 629 6.68 20.82 3.54
C ASP A 629 5.58 20.65 4.61
N LEU A 630 4.41 21.26 4.39
CA LEU A 630 3.28 21.09 5.29
C LEU A 630 2.44 19.87 4.91
N LEU A 631 2.08 19.08 5.91
CA LEU A 631 1.16 17.95 5.75
C LEU A 631 -0.07 18.10 6.65
N PHE A 632 -1.25 18.22 6.05
CA PHE A 632 -2.55 18.22 6.73
C PHE A 632 -3.31 16.95 6.34
N GLU A 633 -3.39 15.99 7.25
CA GLU A 633 -3.84 14.63 6.95
C GLU A 633 -4.89 14.11 7.94
N ALA A 634 -5.95 13.53 7.41
CA ALA A 634 -6.98 12.83 8.18
C ALA A 634 -7.62 13.67 9.31
N ASN A 635 -7.69 15.00 9.13
CA ASN A 635 -8.31 15.87 10.10
C ASN A 635 -9.82 15.98 9.85
N ARG A 636 -10.58 16.10 10.93
CA ARG A 636 -12.02 16.39 10.88
C ARG A 636 -12.24 17.84 11.32
N ILE A 637 -12.75 18.68 10.41
CA ILE A 637 -12.96 20.11 10.63
C ILE A 637 -14.45 20.42 10.51
N ASP A 638 -15.08 20.80 11.62
CA ASP A 638 -16.49 21.19 11.67
C ASP A 638 -16.61 22.70 11.97
N LEU A 639 -17.03 23.43 10.94
CA LEU A 639 -17.16 24.90 10.98
C LEU A 639 -18.56 25.37 11.33
N THR A 640 -19.47 24.48 11.73
CA THR A 640 -20.86 24.84 12.01
C THR A 640 -21.00 25.80 13.18
N ASN A 641 -21.29 27.07 12.89
CA ASN A 641 -21.68 28.06 13.89
C ASN A 641 -23.20 28.27 13.84
N LYS A 642 -23.91 27.79 14.85
CA LYS A 642 -25.39 27.83 14.93
C LYS A 642 -25.97 29.24 15.05
N LYS A 643 -25.21 30.33 15.16
CA LYS A 643 -25.70 31.68 15.48
C LYS A 643 -25.43 32.76 14.44
N SER A 644 -24.65 32.54 13.40
CA SER A 644 -24.48 33.52 12.33
C SER A 644 -24.99 32.99 11.01
N ASP A 645 -25.78 33.73 10.27
CA ASP A 645 -26.16 33.47 8.89
C ASP A 645 -24.93 33.50 7.92
N SER A 646 -23.76 33.90 8.41
CA SER A 646 -22.46 33.84 7.77
C SER A 646 -21.70 32.66 8.34
N GLY A 647 -21.76 31.48 7.74
CA GLY A 647 -21.04 30.27 8.18
C GLY A 647 -19.55 30.48 8.48
N GLY A 648 -18.89 29.42 9.01
CA GLY A 648 -17.46 29.42 9.25
C GLY A 648 -16.68 29.77 7.96
N TRP A 649 -15.50 30.42 8.11
CA TRP A 649 -14.83 31.00 6.94
C TRP A 649 -14.12 29.97 6.10
N ALA A 650 -13.30 29.10 6.70
CA ALA A 650 -12.54 28.16 5.93
C ALA A 650 -12.13 26.92 6.72
N GLY A 651 -12.04 25.78 6.04
CA GLY A 651 -11.48 24.56 6.62
C GLY A 651 -9.96 24.65 6.76
N ILE A 652 -9.27 24.70 5.65
CA ILE A 652 -7.80 24.76 5.60
C ILE A 652 -7.39 25.91 4.67
N VAL A 653 -6.53 26.81 5.13
CA VAL A 653 -6.02 27.94 4.35
C VAL A 653 -4.50 28.00 4.41
N VAL A 654 -3.87 28.13 3.26
CA VAL A 654 -2.43 28.37 3.12
C VAL A 654 -2.25 29.64 2.28
N THR A 655 -1.62 30.70 2.84
CA THR A 655 -1.54 32.00 2.18
C THR A 655 -0.32 32.82 2.63
N PRO A 656 0.28 33.68 1.80
CA PRO A 656 1.25 34.66 2.28
C PRO A 656 0.62 35.71 3.20
N VAL A 657 1.40 36.30 4.10
CA VAL A 657 0.94 37.39 5.01
C VAL A 657 0.87 38.72 4.26
N ASP A 658 1.84 39.00 3.39
CA ASP A 658 1.95 40.26 2.66
C ASP A 658 1.85 40.05 1.15
N GLU A 659 0.91 40.76 0.53
CA GLU A 659 0.69 40.75 -0.92
C GLU A 659 1.84 41.35 -1.72
N LYS A 660 2.60 42.22 -1.14
CA LYS A 660 3.64 43.00 -1.82
C LYS A 660 5.00 42.32 -1.77
N SER A 661 5.18 41.35 -0.90
CA SER A 661 6.40 40.58 -0.75
C SER A 661 6.05 39.10 -0.67
N PRO A 662 5.78 38.44 -1.79
CA PRO A 662 5.37 37.03 -1.78
C PRO A 662 6.50 36.17 -1.24
N SER A 663 6.32 35.66 -0.04
CA SER A 663 7.21 34.62 0.52
C SER A 663 6.99 33.28 -0.18
N LEU A 664 8.02 32.47 -0.24
CA LEU A 664 7.94 31.15 -0.86
C LEU A 664 7.05 30.21 -0.02
N ILE A 665 6.01 29.69 -0.66
CA ILE A 665 5.21 28.58 -0.14
C ILE A 665 5.41 27.40 -1.08
N ALA A 666 5.82 26.24 -0.55
CA ALA A 666 6.13 25.09 -1.40
C ALA A 666 5.87 23.76 -0.70
N ARG A 667 5.54 22.75 -1.50
CA ARG A 667 5.32 21.34 -1.08
C ARG A 667 4.29 21.23 0.04
N ILE A 668 3.05 21.52 -0.31
CA ILE A 668 1.89 21.48 0.59
C ILE A 668 1.05 20.25 0.25
N VAL A 669 0.83 19.36 1.22
CA VAL A 669 0.00 18.17 1.06
C VAL A 669 -1.22 18.26 1.99
N ILE A 670 -2.41 18.21 1.41
CA ILE A 670 -3.71 18.28 2.11
C ILE A 670 -4.51 17.05 1.69
N ARG A 671 -4.55 16.05 2.54
CA ARG A 671 -5.18 14.77 2.16
C ARG A 671 -6.04 14.13 3.23
N ASP A 672 -7.03 13.37 2.79
CA ASP A 672 -7.90 12.56 3.65
C ASP A 672 -8.67 13.37 4.72
N ASN A 673 -8.80 14.69 4.56
CA ASN A 673 -9.50 15.53 5.53
C ASN A 673 -11.00 15.56 5.27
N ILE A 674 -11.78 15.72 6.34
CA ILE A 674 -13.23 15.93 6.30
C ILE A 674 -13.51 17.37 6.72
N VAL A 675 -14.02 18.18 5.79
CA VAL A 675 -14.33 19.61 6.04
C VAL A 675 -15.81 19.85 5.83
N GLY A 676 -16.48 20.40 6.83
CA GLY A 676 -17.91 20.70 6.81
C GLY A 676 -18.22 22.22 6.84
N ASP A 677 -19.27 22.61 6.09
CA ASP A 677 -20.01 23.90 6.18
C ASP A 677 -19.19 25.21 6.22
N GLY A 678 -18.07 25.30 5.48
CA GLY A 678 -17.24 26.50 5.34
C GLY A 678 -17.54 27.32 4.08
N ALA A 679 -17.11 28.59 4.07
CA ALA A 679 -17.05 29.41 2.87
C ALA A 679 -15.97 28.89 1.88
N PHE A 680 -14.86 28.40 2.41
CA PHE A 680 -13.87 27.62 1.68
C PHE A 680 -13.66 26.27 2.38
N GLY A 681 -13.64 25.21 1.62
CA GLY A 681 -13.17 23.93 2.13
C GLY A 681 -11.65 23.96 2.31
N VAL A 682 -10.93 24.12 1.22
CA VAL A 682 -9.47 24.26 1.15
C VAL A 682 -9.13 25.48 0.29
N ALA A 683 -8.24 26.36 0.74
CA ALA A 683 -7.75 27.49 -0.03
C ALA A 683 -6.22 27.56 0.03
N VAL A 684 -5.58 27.61 -1.13
CA VAL A 684 -4.13 27.73 -1.26
C VAL A 684 -3.81 28.88 -2.21
N VAL A 685 -2.96 29.79 -1.74
CA VAL A 685 -2.60 31.02 -2.45
C VAL A 685 -1.09 31.13 -2.59
N ASN A 686 -0.63 31.40 -3.79
CA ASN A 686 0.78 31.65 -4.13
C ASN A 686 1.74 30.54 -3.66
N ALA A 687 1.47 29.30 -4.11
CA ALA A 687 2.23 28.13 -3.69
C ALA A 687 2.76 27.31 -4.88
N PHE A 688 3.88 26.63 -4.65
CA PHE A 688 4.46 25.66 -5.56
C PHE A 688 4.23 24.24 -5.03
N ASP A 689 3.95 23.30 -5.92
CA ASP A 689 3.89 21.88 -5.60
C ASP A 689 2.88 21.61 -4.48
N THR A 690 1.60 21.69 -4.84
CA THR A 690 0.49 21.57 -3.89
C THR A 690 -0.38 20.39 -4.25
N ASP A 691 -0.51 19.44 -3.34
CA ASP A 691 -1.35 18.26 -3.46
C ASP A 691 -2.59 18.35 -2.57
N ILE A 692 -3.80 18.35 -3.18
CA ILE A 692 -5.09 18.31 -2.48
C ILE A 692 -5.79 17.02 -2.88
N ILE A 693 -5.68 15.99 -2.04
CA ILE A 693 -6.00 14.61 -2.43
C ILE A 693 -6.99 13.95 -1.47
N ALA A 694 -7.98 13.26 -2.00
CA ALA A 694 -8.90 12.40 -1.23
C ALA A 694 -9.64 13.10 -0.07
N ASN A 695 -9.85 14.41 -0.14
CA ASN A 695 -10.59 15.12 0.89
C ASN A 695 -12.10 15.04 0.66
N THR A 696 -12.86 15.01 1.76
CA THR A 696 -14.32 15.12 1.74
C THR A 696 -14.73 16.51 2.18
N ILE A 697 -15.31 17.29 1.26
CA ILE A 697 -15.71 18.70 1.52
C ILE A 697 -17.22 18.81 1.33
N THR A 698 -17.91 19.28 2.37
CA THR A 698 -19.36 19.47 2.35
C THR A 698 -19.75 20.89 2.72
N GLY A 699 -20.73 21.45 2.02
CA GLY A 699 -21.20 22.82 2.24
C GLY A 699 -22.66 22.99 1.82
N ALA A 700 -23.59 22.40 2.57
CA ALA A 700 -25.00 22.36 2.19
C ALA A 700 -25.75 23.69 2.43
N LYS A 701 -25.28 24.55 3.33
CA LYS A 701 -26.03 25.69 3.85
C LYS A 701 -25.50 27.06 3.45
N VAL A 702 -24.27 27.16 3.00
CA VAL A 702 -23.60 28.43 2.68
C VAL A 702 -23.06 28.37 1.25
N PRO A 703 -23.20 29.44 0.43
CA PRO A 703 -22.49 29.52 -0.83
C PRO A 703 -20.99 29.44 -0.57
N GLY A 704 -20.30 28.43 -1.08
CA GLY A 704 -18.91 28.18 -0.77
C GLY A 704 -18.07 27.75 -1.98
N ILE A 705 -16.76 27.72 -1.79
CA ILE A 705 -15.80 27.12 -2.71
C ILE A 705 -15.20 25.89 -2.03
N GLY A 706 -15.32 24.73 -2.67
CA GLY A 706 -14.75 23.50 -2.14
C GLY A 706 -13.22 23.58 -2.10
N VAL A 707 -12.60 23.76 -3.26
CA VAL A 707 -11.15 23.96 -3.39
C VAL A 707 -10.89 25.27 -4.14
N TYR A 708 -10.04 26.11 -3.58
CA TYR A 708 -9.61 27.38 -4.15
C TYR A 708 -8.09 27.41 -4.31
N LEU A 709 -7.63 27.54 -5.55
CA LEU A 709 -6.23 27.72 -5.89
C LEU A 709 -6.05 29.11 -6.53
N GLN A 710 -5.11 29.91 -6.03
CA GLN A 710 -4.75 31.17 -6.66
C GLN A 710 -3.23 31.27 -6.80
N ALA A 711 -2.76 31.56 -8.03
CA ALA A 711 -1.34 31.62 -8.35
C ALA A 711 -0.58 30.37 -7.85
N ALA A 712 -1.15 29.17 -8.09
CA ALA A 712 -0.53 27.90 -7.77
C ALA A 712 0.22 27.36 -9.01
N TRP A 713 1.42 26.81 -8.77
CA TRP A 713 2.23 26.15 -9.80
C TRP A 713 2.37 24.68 -9.45
N TYR A 714 2.13 23.81 -10.43
CA TYR A 714 2.18 22.35 -10.26
C TYR A 714 1.20 21.84 -9.20
N GLY A 715 0.00 22.47 -9.13
CA GLY A 715 -1.04 22.07 -8.18
C GLY A 715 -1.81 20.86 -8.67
N GLN A 716 -1.98 19.86 -7.81
CA GLN A 716 -2.79 18.69 -8.06
C GLN A 716 -4.04 18.69 -7.16
N VAL A 717 -5.22 18.57 -7.76
CA VAL A 717 -6.51 18.37 -7.06
C VAL A 717 -7.08 17.05 -7.53
N SER A 718 -6.97 15.99 -6.72
CA SER A 718 -7.37 14.66 -7.16
C SER A 718 -8.16 13.87 -6.12
N ASP A 719 -9.02 13.00 -6.59
CA ASP A 719 -9.81 12.05 -5.78
C ASP A 719 -10.68 12.68 -4.68
N ASN A 720 -10.91 13.99 -4.73
CA ASN A 720 -11.72 14.66 -3.70
C ASN A 720 -13.22 14.44 -3.93
N SER A 721 -13.97 14.34 -2.83
CA SER A 721 -15.44 14.30 -2.82
C SER A 721 -15.98 15.66 -2.35
N ILE A 722 -16.57 16.43 -3.27
CA ILE A 722 -17.01 17.81 -3.00
C ILE A 722 -18.52 17.91 -3.22
N GLY A 723 -19.27 18.15 -2.15
CA GLY A 723 -20.72 18.31 -2.16
C GLY A 723 -21.15 19.71 -1.67
N LEU A 724 -21.65 20.58 -2.55
CA LEU A 724 -22.05 21.95 -2.24
C LEU A 724 -23.51 22.19 -2.59
N GLY A 725 -24.23 22.93 -1.74
CA GLY A 725 -25.56 23.38 -2.05
C GLY A 725 -25.57 24.54 -3.06
N GLN A 726 -24.61 25.46 -2.92
CA GLN A 726 -24.38 26.63 -3.77
C GLN A 726 -22.88 26.94 -3.85
N GLY A 727 -22.44 27.70 -4.86
CA GLY A 727 -21.06 28.12 -5.03
C GLY A 727 -20.30 27.29 -6.07
N ALA A 728 -18.99 27.09 -5.93
CA ALA A 728 -18.14 26.38 -6.89
C ALA A 728 -17.36 25.25 -6.21
N ALA A 729 -17.33 24.06 -6.86
CA ALA A 729 -16.60 22.94 -6.25
C ALA A 729 -15.08 23.15 -6.33
N CYS A 730 -14.54 23.59 -7.47
CA CYS A 730 -13.13 23.91 -7.61
C CYS A 730 -12.96 25.22 -8.38
N VAL A 731 -12.12 26.12 -7.89
CA VAL A 731 -11.77 27.39 -8.55
C VAL A 731 -10.24 27.51 -8.60
N CYS A 732 -9.71 27.71 -9.80
CA CYS A 732 -8.31 28.04 -10.03
C CYS A 732 -8.18 29.41 -10.69
N ILE A 733 -7.41 30.30 -10.10
CA ILE A 733 -7.15 31.66 -10.61
C ILE A 733 -5.67 31.85 -10.87
N GLY A 734 -5.29 31.96 -12.13
CA GLY A 734 -3.87 32.00 -12.51
C GLY A 734 -3.12 30.70 -12.18
N GLY A 735 -1.82 30.70 -12.42
CA GLY A 735 -0.95 29.55 -12.14
C GLY A 735 -0.60 28.74 -13.39
N VAL A 736 0.28 27.77 -13.22
CA VAL A 736 0.89 27.00 -14.32
C VAL A 736 0.90 25.50 -14.00
N GLU A 737 0.60 24.69 -14.98
CA GLU A 737 0.64 23.21 -14.90
C GLU A 737 -0.17 22.62 -13.74
N ASN A 738 -1.40 23.12 -13.56
CA ASN A 738 -2.32 22.58 -12.57
C ASN A 738 -3.14 21.41 -13.14
N SER A 739 -3.42 20.42 -12.30
CA SER A 739 -4.16 19.21 -12.65
C SER A 739 -5.36 19.00 -11.74
N ILE A 740 -6.57 18.80 -12.33
CA ILE A 740 -7.81 18.55 -11.59
C ILE A 740 -8.34 17.20 -12.09
N THR A 741 -8.14 16.14 -11.31
CA THR A 741 -8.33 14.76 -11.79
C THR A 741 -9.14 13.89 -10.84
N ALA A 742 -9.96 13.02 -11.39
CA ALA A 742 -10.70 11.98 -10.65
C ALA A 742 -11.57 12.47 -9.47
N ASN A 743 -11.96 13.76 -9.44
CA ASN A 743 -12.80 14.28 -8.37
C ASN A 743 -14.29 13.96 -8.59
N THR A 744 -15.02 13.77 -7.50
CA THR A 744 -16.48 13.67 -7.49
C THR A 744 -17.07 14.97 -6.97
N MET A 745 -17.80 15.71 -7.84
CA MET A 745 -18.38 17.01 -7.53
C MET A 745 -19.90 16.96 -7.69
N ILE A 746 -20.63 17.36 -6.65
CA ILE A 746 -22.10 17.26 -6.61
C ILE A 746 -22.70 18.58 -6.13
N GLY A 747 -23.60 19.15 -6.96
CA GLY A 747 -24.28 20.40 -6.64
C GLY A 747 -23.43 21.65 -6.91
N GLY A 748 -23.93 22.81 -6.51
CA GLY A 748 -23.26 24.10 -6.70
C GLY A 748 -23.61 24.82 -8.01
N GLY A 749 -23.21 26.08 -8.10
CA GLY A 749 -23.36 26.94 -9.30
C GLY A 749 -22.34 26.59 -10.38
N VAL A 750 -21.17 26.08 -10.00
CA VAL A 750 -20.09 25.68 -10.90
C VAL A 750 -19.41 24.41 -10.34
N GLY A 751 -19.06 23.48 -11.22
CA GLY A 751 -18.19 22.36 -10.83
C GLY A 751 -16.73 22.82 -10.77
N ILE A 752 -16.11 23.05 -11.93
CA ILE A 752 -14.73 23.53 -12.04
C ILE A 752 -14.71 24.87 -12.75
N PHE A 753 -13.99 25.85 -12.21
CA PHE A 753 -13.87 27.18 -12.79
C PHE A 753 -12.41 27.64 -12.85
N LEU A 754 -11.92 27.89 -14.06
CA LEU A 754 -10.58 28.41 -14.32
C LEU A 754 -10.67 29.88 -14.74
N LEU A 755 -9.85 30.74 -14.12
CA LEU A 755 -9.80 32.18 -14.39
C LEU A 755 -8.36 32.64 -14.67
N GLN A 756 -8.18 33.53 -15.63
CA GLN A 756 -6.88 34.12 -15.95
C GLN A 756 -6.37 35.08 -14.88
N GLU A 757 -7.22 35.93 -14.35
CA GLU A 757 -6.89 36.97 -13.36
C GLU A 757 -7.90 36.92 -12.21
N ALA A 758 -7.47 37.39 -11.05
CA ALA A 758 -8.38 37.65 -9.95
C ALA A 758 -9.48 38.63 -10.41
N LEU A 759 -10.71 38.20 -10.42
CA LEU A 759 -11.84 39.07 -10.65
C LEU A 759 -11.87 40.15 -9.56
N PRO A 760 -12.28 41.41 -9.88
CA PRO A 760 -12.48 42.40 -8.86
C PRO A 760 -13.34 41.86 -7.71
N SER A 761 -13.09 42.25 -6.50
CA SER A 761 -13.80 41.79 -5.30
C SER A 761 -15.33 41.82 -5.42
N SER A 762 -15.86 42.78 -6.22
CA SER A 762 -17.27 42.83 -6.58
C SER A 762 -17.78 41.66 -7.41
N THR A 763 -16.93 40.98 -8.16
CA THR A 763 -17.29 39.83 -8.99
C THR A 763 -17.10 38.51 -8.22
N LEU A 764 -16.06 38.40 -7.39
CA LEU A 764 -15.92 37.33 -6.41
C LEU A 764 -17.09 37.36 -5.39
N ASN A 765 -17.54 38.52 -4.96
CA ASN A 765 -18.73 38.69 -4.12
C ASN A 765 -20.04 38.24 -4.82
N ARG A 766 -20.05 38.14 -6.15
CA ARG A 766 -21.17 37.59 -6.93
C ARG A 766 -21.13 36.08 -7.12
N ILE A 767 -19.93 35.47 -7.09
CA ILE A 767 -19.79 34.01 -7.16
C ILE A 767 -20.21 33.35 -5.84
N GLY A 768 -20.13 34.09 -4.75
CA GLY A 768 -20.70 33.69 -3.48
C GLY A 768 -20.45 34.81 -2.48
N SER A 769 -21.43 35.55 -2.00
CA SER A 769 -21.39 36.64 -1.01
C SER A 769 -20.32 36.48 0.11
N MET A 770 -19.04 36.37 -0.26
CA MET A 770 -17.93 36.00 0.61
C MET A 770 -16.98 37.18 0.81
N SER A 771 -17.08 37.78 1.97
CA SER A 771 -16.01 38.62 2.51
C SER A 771 -15.18 37.79 3.47
N VAL A 772 -14.19 37.08 2.99
CA VAL A 772 -13.12 36.60 3.86
C VAL A 772 -12.07 37.69 3.88
N ALA A 773 -12.10 38.52 4.93
CA ALA A 773 -11.08 39.51 5.15
C ALA A 773 -9.72 38.81 5.27
N GLY A 774 -8.87 39.02 4.31
CA GLY A 774 -7.56 38.37 4.22
C GLY A 774 -7.33 37.60 2.91
N ILE A 775 -8.31 36.87 2.38
CA ILE A 775 -8.15 36.16 1.10
C ILE A 775 -8.60 37.05 -0.09
N ALA A 776 -9.53 37.96 0.11
CA ALA A 776 -10.00 38.89 -0.93
C ALA A 776 -9.00 39.97 -1.33
N ALA A 777 -7.92 40.10 -0.62
CA ALA A 777 -6.94 41.15 -0.81
C ALA A 777 -5.72 40.77 -1.63
N VAL A 778 -5.48 39.47 -1.90
CA VAL A 778 -4.30 39.01 -2.66
C VAL A 778 -4.61 39.02 -4.16
N SER A 779 -4.67 40.18 -4.74
CA SER A 779 -4.85 40.36 -6.19
C SER A 779 -3.54 40.63 -6.93
N VAL A 780 -2.45 40.00 -6.56
CA VAL A 780 -1.15 40.36 -7.14
C VAL A 780 -0.46 39.17 -7.77
N LEU A 781 -0.21 39.29 -9.07
CA LEU A 781 0.63 38.40 -9.86
C LEU A 781 -0.04 37.05 -10.32
N ALA A 782 -1.36 37.00 -10.39
CA ALA A 782 -1.95 35.91 -11.18
C ALA A 782 -1.62 36.13 -12.66
N GLY A 783 -0.54 35.56 -13.12
CA GLY A 783 -0.26 35.45 -14.55
C GLY A 783 -1.33 34.63 -15.25
N ALA A 784 -1.26 34.48 -16.57
CA ALA A 784 -2.16 33.63 -17.31
C ALA A 784 -2.18 32.22 -16.70
N THR A 785 -3.37 31.60 -16.61
CA THR A 785 -3.46 30.18 -16.38
C THR A 785 -2.81 29.49 -17.58
N ASP A 786 -1.69 28.82 -17.38
CA ASP A 786 -0.95 28.16 -18.44
C ASP A 786 -0.88 26.66 -18.10
N ARG A 787 -1.29 25.82 -19.06
CA ARG A 787 -1.49 24.38 -18.94
C ARG A 787 -2.38 23.99 -17.75
N CYS A 788 -3.53 23.46 -18.08
CA CYS A 788 -4.41 22.88 -17.07
C CYS A 788 -5.05 21.59 -17.61
N ASP A 789 -4.93 20.54 -16.82
CA ASP A 789 -5.53 19.24 -17.11
C ASP A 789 -6.77 19.03 -16.24
N ILE A 790 -7.94 18.82 -16.85
CA ILE A 790 -9.21 18.49 -16.20
C ILE A 790 -9.61 17.10 -16.66
N VAL A 791 -9.28 16.07 -15.89
CA VAL A 791 -9.34 14.69 -16.37
C VAL A 791 -10.14 13.78 -15.43
N GLU A 792 -10.99 12.94 -16.00
CA GLU A 792 -11.74 11.88 -15.30
C GLU A 792 -12.59 12.34 -14.10
N ASN A 793 -13.00 13.61 -14.03
CA ASN A 793 -13.87 14.08 -12.95
C ASN A 793 -15.33 13.66 -13.17
N ARG A 794 -16.01 13.36 -12.08
CA ARG A 794 -17.46 13.12 -12.07
C ARG A 794 -18.19 14.33 -11.49
N ILE A 795 -18.90 15.06 -12.35
CA ILE A 795 -19.58 16.33 -12.00
C ILE A 795 -21.08 16.18 -12.22
N SER A 796 -21.88 16.30 -11.18
CA SER A 796 -23.33 16.13 -11.28
C SER A 796 -24.10 17.23 -10.57
N ASN A 797 -25.25 17.62 -11.16
CA ASN A 797 -26.19 18.60 -10.59
C ASN A 797 -25.54 19.95 -10.27
N CYS A 798 -24.51 20.34 -11.02
CA CYS A 798 -23.88 21.67 -10.97
C CYS A 798 -24.57 22.66 -11.92
N GLY A 799 -24.21 23.93 -11.84
CA GLY A 799 -24.72 24.96 -12.75
C GLY A 799 -26.12 25.48 -12.40
N PHE A 800 -26.51 25.45 -11.14
CA PHE A 800 -27.77 25.97 -10.66
C PHE A 800 -27.56 27.13 -9.67
N GLY A 801 -28.24 28.27 -9.90
CA GLY A 801 -28.40 29.34 -8.95
C GLY A 801 -27.49 30.55 -9.13
N ALA A 802 -26.23 30.42 -9.44
CA ALA A 802 -25.28 31.54 -9.59
C ALA A 802 -24.44 31.42 -10.87
N PRO A 803 -24.29 32.50 -11.67
CA PRO A 803 -23.41 32.48 -12.83
C PRO A 803 -21.92 32.33 -12.43
N PRO A 804 -21.10 31.72 -13.29
CA PRO A 804 -21.44 31.06 -14.53
C PRO A 804 -22.03 29.66 -14.31
N ASN A 805 -23.24 29.43 -14.77
CA ASN A 805 -23.93 28.16 -14.57
C ASN A 805 -23.34 27.06 -15.49
N CYS A 806 -22.25 26.44 -15.07
CA CYS A 806 -21.58 25.39 -15.83
C CYS A 806 -21.02 24.26 -14.95
N ALA A 807 -20.79 23.11 -15.53
CA ALA A 807 -20.04 22.07 -14.85
C ALA A 807 -18.53 22.36 -14.93
N ILE A 808 -18.02 22.66 -16.13
CA ILE A 808 -16.63 23.13 -16.31
C ILE A 808 -16.69 24.49 -17.00
N GLY A 809 -16.12 25.51 -16.39
CA GLY A 809 -16.01 26.86 -16.92
C GLY A 809 -14.56 27.33 -16.99
N VAL A 810 -14.14 27.86 -18.13
CA VAL A 810 -12.84 28.47 -18.34
C VAL A 810 -13.04 29.87 -18.89
N LEU A 811 -12.46 30.86 -18.21
CA LEU A 811 -12.52 32.25 -18.64
C LEU A 811 -11.12 32.87 -18.58
N GLY A 812 -10.49 33.05 -19.73
CA GLY A 812 -9.17 33.61 -19.87
C GLY A 812 -8.26 32.76 -20.76
N MET A 813 -7.02 33.20 -20.93
CA MET A 813 -6.05 32.53 -21.75
C MET A 813 -5.39 31.39 -20.97
N ALA A 814 -5.88 30.17 -21.14
CA ALA A 814 -5.12 28.97 -20.75
C ALA A 814 -4.21 28.59 -21.92
N GLY A 815 -2.94 28.34 -21.70
CA GLY A 815 -2.02 27.89 -22.74
C GLY A 815 -2.52 26.59 -23.36
N ASP A 816 -2.21 25.45 -22.76
CA ASP A 816 -2.75 24.15 -23.15
C ASP A 816 -3.87 23.76 -22.17
N LEU A 817 -5.11 23.66 -22.68
CA LEU A 817 -6.27 23.22 -21.90
C LEU A 817 -6.68 21.82 -22.35
N HIS A 818 -6.57 20.85 -21.45
CA HIS A 818 -7.03 19.49 -21.70
C HIS A 818 -8.24 19.17 -20.82
N ILE A 819 -9.36 18.80 -21.45
CA ILE A 819 -10.61 18.35 -20.80
C ILE A 819 -10.90 16.95 -21.29
N GLU A 820 -10.53 15.93 -20.52
CA GLU A 820 -10.54 14.56 -20.96
C GLU A 820 -11.27 13.61 -20.00
N GLY A 821 -12.07 12.69 -20.54
CA GLY A 821 -12.66 11.58 -19.78
C GLY A 821 -13.66 11.97 -18.71
N ASN A 822 -14.13 13.22 -18.64
CA ASN A 822 -15.03 13.65 -17.57
C ASN A 822 -16.46 13.16 -17.79
N GLU A 823 -17.14 12.77 -16.68
CA GLU A 823 -18.56 12.43 -16.65
C GLU A 823 -19.36 13.59 -16.09
N ILE A 824 -20.12 14.31 -16.94
CA ILE A 824 -20.92 15.47 -16.57
C ILE A 824 -22.41 15.12 -16.70
N ILE A 825 -23.16 15.24 -15.62
CA ILE A 825 -24.57 14.83 -15.58
C ILE A 825 -25.44 15.97 -15.04
N ASN A 826 -26.51 16.28 -15.77
CA ASN A 826 -27.60 17.16 -15.33
C ASN A 826 -27.15 18.56 -14.91
N THR A 827 -26.31 19.24 -15.67
CA THR A 827 -25.97 20.65 -15.45
C THR A 827 -27.23 21.55 -15.50
N GLY A 828 -27.39 22.40 -14.48
CA GLY A 828 -28.55 23.30 -14.33
C GLY A 828 -29.76 22.64 -13.66
N ILE A 829 -29.59 21.50 -13.02
CA ILE A 829 -30.59 20.87 -12.15
C ILE A 829 -30.04 20.82 -10.74
N ALA A 830 -30.78 21.37 -9.79
CA ALA A 830 -30.42 21.29 -8.37
C ALA A 830 -30.59 19.89 -7.81
N LEU A 831 -30.00 19.63 -6.63
CA LEU A 831 -30.06 18.30 -5.97
C LEU A 831 -31.50 17.88 -5.61
N ASP A 832 -32.40 18.85 -5.37
CA ASP A 832 -33.83 18.61 -5.12
C ASP A 832 -34.66 18.46 -6.39
N GLY A 833 -34.01 18.38 -7.58
CA GLY A 833 -34.66 18.24 -8.88
C GLY A 833 -35.21 19.55 -9.48
N LYS A 834 -35.04 20.71 -8.84
CA LYS A 834 -35.42 21.98 -9.41
C LYS A 834 -34.57 22.35 -10.60
N THR A 835 -35.17 22.90 -11.63
CA THR A 835 -34.49 23.44 -12.82
C THR A 835 -34.39 24.95 -12.72
N GLN A 836 -33.40 25.56 -13.40
CA GLN A 836 -33.27 27.01 -13.50
C GLN A 836 -34.60 27.66 -13.94
N PRO A 837 -35.00 28.80 -13.33
CA PRO A 837 -36.16 29.56 -13.79
C PRO A 837 -35.99 30.02 -15.24
N PRO A 838 -37.06 30.06 -16.05
CA PRO A 838 -37.01 30.58 -17.42
C PRO A 838 -36.52 32.03 -17.47
N GLY A 839 -35.62 32.35 -18.42
CA GLY A 839 -35.11 33.72 -18.64
C GLY A 839 -33.92 34.10 -17.72
N THR A 840 -33.42 33.17 -16.93
CA THR A 840 -32.19 33.34 -16.16
C THR A 840 -30.96 32.96 -16.99
N THR A 841 -29.79 33.26 -16.48
CA THR A 841 -28.45 33.04 -17.08
C THR A 841 -28.27 31.73 -17.88
N PRO A 842 -27.43 31.75 -18.93
CA PRO A 842 -27.10 30.54 -19.74
C PRO A 842 -26.58 29.42 -18.88
N VAL A 843 -26.81 28.17 -19.30
CA VAL A 843 -26.35 26.94 -18.62
C VAL A 843 -25.53 26.09 -19.58
N PHE A 844 -24.31 25.75 -19.19
CA PHE A 844 -23.38 25.01 -20.01
C PHE A 844 -22.88 23.74 -19.33
N GLY A 845 -22.65 22.68 -20.07
CA GLY A 845 -21.91 21.53 -19.62
C GLY A 845 -20.44 21.90 -19.48
N ILE A 846 -19.78 22.15 -20.61
CA ILE A 846 -18.41 22.66 -20.69
C ILE A 846 -18.45 24.01 -21.40
N ALA A 847 -17.87 25.05 -20.82
CA ALA A 847 -17.76 26.38 -21.41
C ALA A 847 -16.32 26.89 -21.29
N ALA A 848 -15.65 27.13 -22.42
CA ALA A 848 -14.32 27.71 -22.41
C ALA A 848 -14.28 28.95 -23.32
N PHE A 849 -13.93 30.09 -22.73
CA PHE A 849 -13.82 31.36 -23.43
C PHE A 849 -12.39 31.91 -23.31
N LEU A 850 -11.81 32.35 -24.40
CA LEU A 850 -10.44 32.87 -24.50
C LEU A 850 -9.36 31.82 -24.19
N ALA A 851 -9.68 30.52 -24.29
CA ALA A 851 -8.69 29.47 -24.18
C ALA A 851 -7.87 29.38 -25.48
N GLN A 852 -6.55 29.19 -25.34
CA GLN A 852 -5.65 29.03 -26.47
C GLN A 852 -5.78 27.62 -27.10
N GLU A 853 -4.80 26.76 -26.97
CA GLU A 853 -4.95 25.38 -27.43
C GLU A 853 -5.93 24.62 -26.55
N THR A 854 -6.99 24.08 -27.15
CA THR A 854 -8.03 23.39 -26.38
C THR A 854 -8.27 21.99 -26.91
N THR A 855 -8.09 21.01 -26.05
CA THR A 855 -8.43 19.61 -26.30
C THR A 855 -9.62 19.19 -25.44
N VAL A 856 -10.69 18.72 -26.06
CA VAL A 856 -11.88 18.16 -25.41
C VAL A 856 -12.06 16.74 -25.91
N GLN A 857 -11.70 15.75 -25.10
CA GLN A 857 -11.61 14.37 -25.54
C GLN A 857 -12.29 13.39 -24.58
N GLY A 858 -13.01 12.41 -25.12
CA GLY A 858 -13.54 11.27 -24.34
C GLY A 858 -14.59 11.61 -23.28
N ASN A 859 -15.12 12.83 -23.25
CA ASN A 859 -16.06 13.24 -22.21
C ASN A 859 -17.46 12.71 -22.44
N LEU A 860 -18.16 12.36 -21.35
CA LEU A 860 -19.57 12.03 -21.34
C LEU A 860 -20.36 13.19 -20.72
N VAL A 861 -21.07 13.96 -21.54
CA VAL A 861 -21.90 15.08 -21.10
C VAL A 861 -23.36 14.77 -21.35
N THR A 862 -24.13 14.57 -20.28
CA THR A 862 -25.53 14.13 -20.36
C THR A 862 -26.46 15.06 -19.58
N TYR A 863 -27.55 15.44 -20.18
CA TYR A 863 -28.65 16.14 -19.56
C TYR A 863 -29.97 15.41 -19.80
N THR A 864 -30.63 14.99 -18.73
CA THR A 864 -31.89 14.21 -18.78
C THR A 864 -33.11 15.01 -18.32
N GLY A 865 -32.94 16.29 -17.97
CA GLY A 865 -34.03 17.17 -17.55
C GLY A 865 -34.96 17.57 -18.67
N PRO A 866 -36.05 18.29 -18.38
CA PRO A 866 -37.06 18.68 -19.35
C PRO A 866 -36.46 19.59 -20.44
N SER A 867 -36.81 19.33 -21.69
CA SER A 867 -36.54 20.21 -22.82
C SER A 867 -37.53 21.36 -22.82
N ARG A 868 -37.04 22.59 -22.68
CA ARG A 868 -37.87 23.83 -22.72
C ARG A 868 -37.36 24.77 -23.80
N PRO A 869 -37.54 24.47 -25.08
CA PRO A 869 -37.05 25.31 -26.18
C PRO A 869 -37.72 26.69 -26.26
N GLU A 870 -38.89 26.84 -25.60
CA GLU A 870 -39.67 28.11 -25.56
C GLU A 870 -39.20 29.08 -24.46
N ALA A 871 -38.43 28.58 -23.51
CA ALA A 871 -37.83 29.43 -22.49
C ALA A 871 -36.60 30.18 -23.05
N ALA A 872 -36.44 31.44 -22.65
CA ALA A 872 -35.30 32.26 -23.05
C ALA A 872 -33.94 31.81 -22.47
N GLU A 873 -33.81 30.53 -22.13
CA GLU A 873 -32.64 29.92 -21.52
C GLU A 873 -31.65 29.50 -22.61
N ASP A 874 -30.47 30.12 -22.65
CA ASP A 874 -29.37 29.68 -23.49
C ASP A 874 -28.71 28.49 -22.85
N ARG A 875 -28.73 27.38 -23.57
CA ARG A 875 -28.11 26.12 -23.10
C ARG A 875 -27.28 25.48 -24.22
N ALA A 876 -26.11 25.02 -23.86
CA ALA A 876 -25.30 24.12 -24.67
C ALA A 876 -24.58 23.10 -23.79
N LEU A 877 -24.24 21.92 -24.31
CA LEU A 877 -23.42 20.94 -23.58
C LEU A 877 -21.93 21.20 -23.76
N LEU A 878 -21.53 21.74 -24.92
CA LEU A 878 -20.18 22.27 -25.15
C LEU A 878 -20.26 23.63 -25.82
N MET A 879 -19.56 24.60 -25.24
CA MET A 879 -19.40 25.94 -25.82
C MET A 879 -17.95 26.38 -25.78
N LEU A 880 -17.32 26.56 -26.91
CA LEU A 880 -15.99 27.12 -27.05
C LEU A 880 -16.05 28.47 -27.77
N GLY A 881 -15.49 29.52 -27.15
CA GLY A 881 -15.55 30.86 -27.69
C GLY A 881 -14.21 31.59 -27.70
N LEU A 882 -13.86 32.19 -28.81
CA LEU A 882 -12.83 33.24 -28.84
C LEU A 882 -13.52 34.60 -28.77
N MET A 883 -13.19 35.39 -27.74
CA MET A 883 -13.75 36.74 -27.57
C MET A 883 -12.64 37.77 -27.46
N GLN A 884 -12.70 38.84 -28.20
CA GLN A 884 -11.79 39.96 -28.01
C GLN A 884 -12.36 40.87 -26.92
N VAL A 885 -11.59 41.05 -25.84
CA VAL A 885 -11.97 41.85 -24.66
C VAL A 885 -11.40 43.25 -24.78
N SER A 886 -10.28 43.45 -25.46
CA SER A 886 -9.68 44.75 -25.71
C SER A 886 -9.13 44.90 -27.14
N GLN A 887 -9.07 46.14 -27.62
CA GLN A 887 -8.52 46.43 -28.99
C GLN A 887 -7.03 46.09 -29.14
N ASN A 888 -6.32 45.89 -28.05
CA ASN A 888 -4.89 45.55 -28.04
C ASN A 888 -4.60 44.05 -27.97
N ASP A 889 -5.64 43.21 -27.82
CA ASP A 889 -5.47 41.76 -27.73
C ASP A 889 -5.09 41.20 -29.11
N ARG A 890 -3.85 40.77 -29.25
CA ARG A 890 -3.40 40.02 -30.42
C ARG A 890 -3.75 38.55 -30.23
N LEU A 891 -4.98 38.18 -30.50
CA LEU A 891 -5.42 36.80 -30.52
C LEU A 891 -4.99 36.16 -31.86
N PHE A 892 -3.96 35.33 -31.84
CA PHE A 892 -3.61 34.44 -32.93
C PHE A 892 -4.62 33.27 -32.98
N GLY A 893 -4.90 32.74 -34.18
CA GLY A 893 -5.78 31.61 -34.28
C GLY A 893 -5.19 30.35 -33.67
N PHE A 894 -5.88 29.80 -32.68
CA PHE A 894 -5.47 28.55 -32.00
C PHE A 894 -6.30 27.35 -32.52
N PRO A 895 -5.75 26.11 -32.51
CA PRO A 895 -6.52 24.93 -32.82
C PRO A 895 -7.46 24.55 -31.66
N ALA A 896 -8.59 23.93 -32.02
CA ALA A 896 -9.51 23.25 -31.09
C ALA A 896 -9.68 21.79 -31.51
N LEU A 897 -9.36 20.86 -30.63
CA LEU A 897 -9.48 19.42 -30.85
C LEU A 897 -10.65 18.85 -30.03
N ILE A 898 -11.72 18.44 -30.67
CA ILE A 898 -12.90 17.85 -30.04
C ILE A 898 -13.08 16.44 -30.57
N THR A 899 -12.73 15.44 -29.80
CA THR A 899 -12.71 14.07 -30.29
C THR A 899 -13.25 13.05 -29.26
N ALA A 900 -13.93 12.01 -29.78
CA ALA A 900 -14.43 10.87 -29.02
C ALA A 900 -15.39 11.21 -27.85
N ASN A 901 -16.06 12.39 -27.86
CA ASN A 901 -16.98 12.77 -26.80
C ASN A 901 -18.40 12.24 -27.08
N LYS A 902 -19.17 12.12 -25.99
CA LYS A 902 -20.60 11.80 -26.07
C LYS A 902 -21.41 12.91 -25.42
N PHE A 903 -22.16 13.67 -26.26
CA PHE A 903 -23.06 14.74 -25.86
C PHE A 903 -24.51 14.28 -26.04
N THR A 904 -25.27 14.17 -24.95
CA THR A 904 -26.69 13.76 -24.98
C THR A 904 -27.52 14.74 -24.18
N GLY A 905 -28.44 15.46 -24.81
CA GLY A 905 -29.25 16.46 -24.14
C GLY A 905 -29.89 17.42 -25.13
N TRP A 906 -30.07 18.68 -24.75
CA TRP A 906 -30.55 19.71 -25.66
C TRP A 906 -29.77 21.03 -25.52
N GLY A 907 -29.74 21.80 -26.60
CA GLY A 907 -29.20 23.15 -26.64
C GLY A 907 -30.18 24.05 -27.38
N ARG A 908 -30.16 25.35 -27.06
CA ARG A 908 -31.06 26.30 -27.74
C ARG A 908 -30.56 26.61 -29.14
N SER A 909 -29.39 27.14 -29.26
CA SER A 909 -28.75 27.51 -30.53
C SER A 909 -28.04 26.31 -31.14
N ALA A 910 -27.29 25.58 -30.35
CA ALA A 910 -26.69 24.29 -30.67
C ALA A 910 -26.46 23.47 -29.41
N LEU A 911 -26.30 22.16 -29.58
CA LEU A 911 -25.84 21.26 -28.51
C LEU A 911 -24.35 21.41 -28.28
N VAL A 912 -23.59 21.54 -29.37
CA VAL A 912 -22.16 21.85 -29.41
C VAL A 912 -21.97 23.11 -30.23
N GLU A 913 -21.40 24.16 -29.67
CA GLU A 913 -21.20 25.45 -30.32
C GLU A 913 -19.76 25.94 -30.19
N ILE A 914 -19.12 26.20 -31.31
CA ILE A 914 -17.79 26.80 -31.42
C ILE A 914 -17.95 28.11 -32.20
N PHE A 915 -17.54 29.22 -31.58
CA PHE A 915 -17.76 30.54 -32.19
C PHE A 915 -16.59 31.51 -31.91
N ALA A 916 -16.55 32.59 -32.73
CA ALA A 916 -15.63 33.68 -32.51
C ALA A 916 -16.38 35.02 -32.59
N LEU A 917 -16.19 35.87 -31.57
CA LEU A 917 -16.80 37.20 -31.52
C LEU A 917 -15.68 38.25 -31.50
N ALA A 918 -15.58 39.03 -32.58
CA ALA A 918 -14.71 40.17 -32.66
C ALA A 918 -15.36 41.41 -32.04
N ALA A 919 -14.55 42.24 -31.35
CA ALA A 919 -15.01 43.52 -30.82
C ALA A 919 -15.38 44.55 -31.89
N SER A 920 -14.91 44.37 -33.12
CA SER A 920 -15.29 45.16 -34.28
C SER A 920 -15.12 44.35 -35.57
N ASP A 921 -15.84 44.72 -36.66
CA ASP A 921 -15.74 44.12 -38.02
C ASP A 921 -14.34 44.19 -38.64
N ALA A 922 -13.47 45.07 -38.10
CA ALA A 922 -12.10 45.28 -38.59
C ALA A 922 -11.10 44.22 -38.11
N VAL A 923 -11.40 43.44 -37.10
CA VAL A 923 -10.50 42.43 -36.52
C VAL A 923 -11.14 41.05 -36.69
N LYS A 924 -10.49 40.18 -37.44
CA LYS A 924 -10.92 38.79 -37.63
C LYS A 924 -10.25 37.94 -36.55
N ILE A 925 -11.00 37.54 -35.56
CA ILE A 925 -10.62 36.51 -34.59
C ILE A 925 -11.31 35.24 -35.02
N GLN A 926 -10.57 34.15 -35.21
CA GLN A 926 -11.10 32.84 -35.57
C GLN A 926 -10.22 31.74 -35.02
N PHE A 927 -10.82 30.59 -34.71
CA PHE A 927 -10.03 29.37 -34.52
C PHE A 927 -9.26 29.07 -35.82
N GLU A 928 -7.97 28.76 -35.71
CA GLU A 928 -7.15 28.42 -36.86
C GLU A 928 -7.69 27.14 -37.52
N ARG A 929 -7.92 26.13 -36.72
CA ARG A 929 -8.53 24.87 -37.16
C ARG A 929 -9.35 24.23 -36.05
N VAL A 930 -10.53 23.74 -36.40
CA VAL A 930 -11.41 22.97 -35.54
C VAL A 930 -11.39 21.51 -36.01
N PHE A 931 -10.90 20.63 -35.17
CA PHE A 931 -10.96 19.17 -35.35
C PHE A 931 -12.15 18.62 -34.59
N PHE A 932 -13.14 18.14 -35.27
CA PHE A 932 -14.36 17.56 -34.69
C PHE A 932 -14.52 16.13 -35.20
N SER A 933 -14.06 15.12 -34.44
CA SER A 933 -13.97 13.75 -34.93
C SER A 933 -14.44 12.71 -33.93
N ASN A 934 -15.08 11.66 -34.44
CA ASN A 934 -15.52 10.49 -33.65
C ASN A 934 -16.45 10.82 -32.47
N ASN A 935 -17.14 11.98 -32.51
CA ASN A 935 -18.08 12.36 -31.46
C ASN A 935 -19.45 11.76 -31.68
N TYR A 936 -20.18 11.47 -30.61
CA TYR A 936 -21.58 11.12 -30.59
C TYR A 936 -22.40 12.28 -30.02
N CYS A 937 -23.25 12.89 -30.84
CA CYS A 937 -24.12 13.99 -30.43
C CYS A 937 -25.59 13.58 -30.58
N MET A 938 -26.35 13.61 -29.50
CA MET A 938 -27.79 13.33 -29.52
C MET A 938 -28.59 14.51 -28.99
N HIS A 939 -29.25 15.24 -29.90
CA HIS A 939 -30.10 16.37 -29.54
C HIS A 939 -31.51 15.89 -29.19
N MET A 940 -31.95 16.10 -27.96
CA MET A 940 -33.21 15.62 -27.40
C MET A 940 -34.35 16.65 -27.44
N ALA A 941 -34.15 17.83 -28.01
CA ALA A 941 -35.22 18.86 -28.09
C ALA A 941 -36.34 18.40 -29.04
N THR A 942 -37.58 18.64 -28.67
CA THR A 942 -38.79 18.26 -29.45
C THR A 942 -39.16 19.28 -30.52
N LYS A 943 -38.66 20.50 -30.39
CA LYS A 943 -38.88 21.61 -31.36
C LYS A 943 -37.58 22.34 -31.62
N PRO A 944 -37.18 22.59 -32.88
CA PRO A 944 -36.07 23.45 -33.21
C PRO A 944 -36.38 24.91 -32.89
N VAL A 945 -35.41 25.67 -32.49
CA VAL A 945 -35.43 27.15 -32.54
C VAL A 945 -35.02 27.55 -33.99
N ASP A 946 -35.59 28.58 -34.53
CA ASP A 946 -35.24 29.05 -35.92
C ASP A 946 -33.71 29.28 -36.02
N GLY A 947 -33.09 28.60 -36.99
CA GLY A 947 -31.66 28.62 -37.17
C GLY A 947 -30.86 27.71 -36.25
N GLY A 948 -31.51 26.83 -35.44
CA GLY A 948 -30.81 25.91 -34.52
C GLY A 948 -30.12 24.76 -35.24
N ALA A 949 -28.97 24.32 -34.70
CA ALA A 949 -28.19 23.19 -35.16
C ALA A 949 -27.89 22.22 -34.02
N THR A 950 -27.57 20.97 -34.30
CA THR A 950 -27.03 20.08 -33.27
C THR A 950 -25.56 20.44 -32.97
N VAL A 951 -24.79 20.64 -34.05
CA VAL A 951 -23.37 21.05 -33.95
C VAL A 951 -23.16 22.30 -34.79
N ARG A 952 -22.58 23.35 -34.24
CA ARG A 952 -22.21 24.57 -34.96
C ARG A 952 -20.71 24.81 -34.80
N LEU A 953 -20.01 24.92 -35.91
CA LEU A 953 -18.57 25.12 -35.94
C LEU A 953 -18.24 26.41 -36.71
N ASP A 954 -17.46 27.30 -36.05
CA ASP A 954 -16.95 28.55 -36.61
C ASP A 954 -15.44 28.63 -36.48
N GLY A 955 -14.73 28.96 -37.52
CA GLY A 955 -13.26 29.03 -37.56
C GLY A 955 -12.74 29.24 -38.97
N ASN A 956 -11.40 29.23 -39.13
CA ASN A 956 -10.77 29.38 -40.42
C ASN A 956 -10.86 28.10 -41.28
N ALA A 957 -10.62 26.96 -40.61
CA ALA A 957 -10.76 25.65 -41.19
C ALA A 957 -11.43 24.65 -40.23
N ALA A 958 -12.16 23.67 -40.74
CA ALA A 958 -12.67 22.56 -39.92
C ALA A 958 -12.44 21.21 -40.57
N SER A 959 -12.24 20.21 -39.73
CA SER A 959 -12.18 18.80 -40.09
C SER A 959 -13.19 18.02 -39.25
N ALA A 960 -14.32 17.63 -39.86
CA ALA A 960 -15.37 16.85 -39.20
C ALA A 960 -15.40 15.43 -39.77
N MET A 961 -14.97 14.45 -38.98
CA MET A 961 -14.77 13.07 -39.45
C MET A 961 -15.33 12.04 -38.48
N GLY A 962 -16.06 11.06 -38.99
CA GLY A 962 -16.51 9.89 -38.24
C GLY A 962 -17.52 10.18 -37.12
N ASN A 963 -18.19 11.34 -37.14
CA ASN A 963 -19.12 11.71 -36.06
C ASN A 963 -20.50 11.07 -36.28
N GLN A 964 -21.19 10.78 -35.17
CA GLN A 964 -22.61 10.41 -35.18
C GLN A 964 -23.43 11.55 -34.57
N VAL A 965 -24.24 12.22 -35.40
CA VAL A 965 -25.03 13.38 -34.97
C VAL A 965 -26.51 13.06 -35.16
N LYS A 966 -27.24 12.87 -34.07
CA LYS A 966 -28.65 12.49 -34.02
C LYS A 966 -29.51 13.63 -33.45
N GLY A 967 -30.70 13.79 -34.02
CA GLY A 967 -31.73 14.71 -33.59
C GLY A 967 -33.05 14.31 -34.21
N LEU A 968 -34.10 15.12 -34.08
CA LEU A 968 -35.38 14.88 -34.78
C LEU A 968 -35.16 14.99 -36.29
N PRO A 969 -35.40 13.91 -37.08
CA PRO A 969 -35.15 13.89 -38.51
C PRO A 969 -35.86 15.03 -39.22
N GLY A 970 -35.14 15.75 -40.12
CA GLY A 970 -35.64 16.83 -40.92
C GLY A 970 -36.02 18.13 -40.22
N LYS A 971 -35.84 18.21 -38.85
CA LYS A 971 -36.16 19.41 -38.05
C LYS A 971 -34.95 20.20 -37.59
N PHE A 972 -33.78 19.60 -37.54
CA PHE A 972 -32.52 20.24 -37.14
C PHE A 972 -31.47 20.10 -38.23
N VAL A 973 -30.64 21.13 -38.35
CA VAL A 973 -29.35 21.03 -39.01
C VAL A 973 -28.45 20.20 -38.14
N SER A 974 -27.89 19.11 -38.63
CA SER A 974 -27.00 18.28 -37.83
C SER A 974 -25.65 18.93 -37.64
N ILE A 975 -25.00 19.42 -38.68
CA ILE A 975 -23.73 20.15 -38.60
C ILE A 975 -23.84 21.43 -39.43
N ASP A 976 -23.59 22.59 -38.79
CA ASP A 976 -23.61 23.91 -39.44
C ASP A 976 -22.20 24.51 -39.42
N PHE A 977 -21.56 24.63 -40.57
CA PHE A 977 -20.25 25.25 -40.74
C PHE A 977 -20.37 26.72 -41.11
N LYS A 978 -19.78 27.60 -40.31
CA LYS A 978 -19.79 29.05 -40.54
C LYS A 978 -18.53 29.52 -41.27
N LYS A 979 -18.65 29.93 -42.53
CA LYS A 979 -17.63 30.64 -43.35
C LYS A 979 -16.21 30.04 -43.33
N MET A 980 -16.05 28.74 -43.35
CA MET A 980 -14.77 28.05 -43.15
C MET A 980 -14.42 27.12 -44.32
N THR A 981 -13.14 26.75 -44.42
CA THR A 981 -12.69 25.65 -45.27
C THR A 981 -12.95 24.32 -44.56
N VAL A 982 -13.64 23.38 -45.21
CA VAL A 982 -14.18 22.19 -44.55
C VAL A 982 -13.68 20.90 -45.19
N THR A 983 -13.19 19.99 -44.34
CA THR A 983 -13.05 18.56 -44.65
C THR A 983 -14.13 17.80 -43.85
N CYS A 984 -15.07 17.15 -44.53
CA CYS A 984 -16.20 16.50 -43.90
C CYS A 984 -16.43 15.10 -44.48
N VAL A 985 -16.06 14.05 -43.73
CA VAL A 985 -16.03 12.66 -44.22
C VAL A 985 -16.51 11.66 -43.17
N GLY A 986 -17.29 10.67 -43.59
CA GLY A 986 -17.64 9.52 -42.76
C GLY A 986 -18.60 9.84 -41.59
N ASN A 987 -19.29 10.98 -41.59
CA ASN A 987 -20.24 11.32 -40.54
C ASN A 987 -21.61 10.66 -40.82
N ILE A 988 -22.29 10.27 -39.77
CA ILE A 988 -23.67 9.71 -39.81
C ILE A 988 -24.59 10.73 -39.14
N THR A 989 -25.52 11.31 -39.87
CA THR A 989 -26.37 12.40 -39.35
C THR A 989 -27.87 12.16 -39.64
N SER A 990 -28.73 12.55 -38.70
CA SER A 990 -30.19 12.50 -38.87
C SER A 990 -30.77 13.69 -39.61
N GLY A 991 -30.03 14.76 -39.82
CA GLY A 991 -30.42 15.96 -40.53
C GLY A 991 -29.31 16.47 -41.44
N PRO A 992 -29.53 17.58 -42.18
CA PRO A 992 -28.60 18.10 -43.15
C PRO A 992 -27.28 18.59 -42.56
N ILE A 993 -26.21 18.49 -43.33
CA ILE A 993 -24.93 19.16 -43.10
C ILE A 993 -24.90 20.38 -44.01
N ILE A 994 -24.70 21.58 -43.44
CA ILE A 994 -24.69 22.83 -44.22
C ILE A 994 -23.39 23.64 -43.98
N GLY A 995 -23.02 24.45 -44.95
CA GLY A 995 -21.87 25.36 -44.89
C GLY A 995 -21.62 26.04 -46.23
N ALA A 996 -21.17 27.29 -46.18
CA ALA A 996 -21.00 28.12 -47.39
C ALA A 996 -19.91 27.54 -48.38
N ASN A 997 -18.98 26.78 -47.90
CA ASN A 997 -17.84 26.23 -48.68
C ASN A 997 -17.89 24.70 -48.83
N LEU A 998 -19.01 24.06 -48.48
CA LEU A 998 -19.20 22.63 -48.69
C LEU A 998 -19.43 22.33 -50.17
N THR A 999 -18.55 21.59 -50.80
CA THR A 999 -18.77 21.11 -52.16
C THR A 999 -19.77 19.94 -52.18
N PRO A 1000 -20.62 19.79 -53.23
CA PRO A 1000 -21.56 18.66 -53.36
C PRO A 1000 -20.89 17.28 -53.23
N GLY A 1001 -19.61 17.14 -53.64
CA GLY A 1001 -18.86 15.90 -53.51
C GLY A 1001 -18.42 15.61 -52.08
N GLY A 1002 -18.19 16.62 -51.25
CA GLY A 1002 -17.83 16.47 -49.84
C GLY A 1002 -19.01 15.95 -48.99
N VAL A 1003 -20.24 16.29 -49.33
CA VAL A 1003 -21.43 15.77 -48.63
C VAL A 1003 -21.69 14.30 -48.99
N GLY A 1004 -21.35 13.85 -50.19
CA GLY A 1004 -21.56 12.47 -50.66
C GLY A 1004 -20.75 11.39 -49.94
N LEU A 1005 -19.74 11.78 -49.12
CA LEU A 1005 -18.93 10.89 -48.28
C LEU A 1005 -19.52 10.72 -46.86
N ASN A 1006 -20.71 11.25 -46.59
CA ASN A 1006 -21.38 11.18 -45.29
C ASN A 1006 -22.76 10.50 -45.47
N LEU A 1007 -23.21 9.80 -44.43
CA LEU A 1007 -24.57 9.27 -44.36
C LEU A 1007 -25.48 10.33 -43.72
N VAL A 1008 -26.26 11.01 -44.54
CA VAL A 1008 -27.16 12.11 -44.13
C VAL A 1008 -28.61 11.63 -44.10
N ASN A 1009 -29.41 12.15 -43.17
CA ASN A 1009 -30.79 11.78 -42.90
C ASN A 1009 -31.01 10.31 -42.50
N VAL A 1010 -30.05 9.73 -41.75
CA VAL A 1010 -30.20 8.42 -41.12
C VAL A 1010 -31.10 8.58 -39.88
N PRO A 1011 -32.21 7.82 -39.74
CA PRO A 1011 -33.14 7.96 -38.63
C PRO A 1011 -32.54 7.69 -37.24
#